data_22bba276a513b42dca04d2f04d28d4f7
#
_entry.id   22bba276a513b42dca04d2f04d28d4f7
#
_cell.length_a   1.000
_cell.length_b   1.000
_cell.length_c   1.000
_cell.angle_alpha   90.00
_cell.angle_beta   90.00
_cell.angle_gamma   90.00
#
_symmetry.space_group_name_H-M   'P 1'
#
loop_
_entity.id
_entity.type
_entity.pdbx_description
1 polymer ?
#
loop_
_entity_poly.entity_id
_entity_poly.type
_entity_poly.pdbx_seq_one_letter_code
_entity_poly.pdbx_strand_id
1 'polypeptide(L)'
;MKQNILLALGGNALGKTNEEQLKLVQKTAKKIVDLKEQGYNIIITHGNGPQVGKINLAMEKSKEDIPFPECGAMSEGYIGYHLQQSIENELNRRNIDSKCISVITQVLVDKSDPAFKNPTKPIGDFYTKEEAKKLSKKTGYIYKEDIGRGYRRVVPSPKPIEIIELESIKDLVNEENIVIACGGGGIPVVKENDKLIGIDAVIDKDLSSALLAENLNIDVLAILTDIDKVCINFKQENETRLDHLSLEEAELYIKNKEFAEGSMLPKIEACLKFVKNTNNKAIITSLDNANKINDGKIGTEISSNKKEVKEMAEKKKTAKKKNFKFGISAFSIILILIAVLAILTHFLPEATFVGDEIVNGSGVVKATLANFLMSPVKGFADAIDVCIFIFILGGFLNIIAKTGALETGVKVLVQKLKGKELLLIPILMFIFSVGGTTYGMLEETVGFYVLLAATMVAAGMDTIVASAVVLLGAGSGVLGSTINPFANGVAISSLPETIAVDQGATILIGTILWLVSLAISIGFVMIYAAKVKKDKGSTFLSLQEQKVMEKKFGKDQTKEEHAKLTSKQKVTLILFGLTFFIMILGFIPYVADIKWLSFSSFLTGEVLGNWYFAEASVWFLIMAIIIGIINKQGEKGIVDNFISGAADMISVILIIAVARGASYLMSVTYLDNYIIYNAAEFLKDMPVLLFTPLNYLLHIVLSILVPSSSGLAVLSTPIMGPLAYELGYSVEGTIMTFVAANGLVNLITPTCGAIMGGLALAGVEYTTWFKWAFKIVACIALASLIILMLAMLIF
;
A
#
# COMPACT_ATOMS: atom_id res chain seq x y z
N MET A 1 19.79 31.24 -25.85
CA MET A 1 20.14 29.95 -26.51
C MET A 1 19.17 28.89 -26.00
N LYS A 2 18.74 28.01 -26.87
CA LYS A 2 17.94 26.83 -26.44
C LYS A 2 18.81 25.94 -25.54
N GLN A 3 18.25 25.43 -24.47
CA GLN A 3 18.99 24.49 -23.58
C GLN A 3 19.04 23.11 -24.19
N ASN A 4 20.19 22.44 -24.08
CA ASN A 4 20.43 21.08 -24.53
C ASN A 4 20.19 20.11 -23.36
N ILE A 5 19.32 19.11 -23.55
CA ILE A 5 18.99 18.08 -22.56
C ILE A 5 19.33 16.71 -23.11
N LEU A 6 20.05 15.90 -22.32
CA LEU A 6 20.21 14.46 -22.57
C LEU A 6 19.30 13.66 -21.63
N LEU A 7 18.42 12.84 -22.21
CA LEU A 7 17.50 11.94 -21.51
C LEU A 7 18.00 10.50 -21.56
N ALA A 8 18.49 9.97 -20.47
CA ALA A 8 18.93 8.58 -20.35
C ALA A 8 17.77 7.67 -19.88
N LEU A 9 17.09 7.00 -20.82
CA LEU A 9 15.94 6.14 -20.57
C LEU A 9 16.35 4.80 -19.92
N GLY A 10 15.79 4.48 -18.73
CA GLY A 10 16.01 3.21 -18.05
C GLY A 10 15.40 2.03 -18.81
N GLY A 11 15.93 0.80 -18.61
CA GLY A 11 15.43 -0.41 -19.28
C GLY A 11 13.96 -0.72 -19.00
N ASN A 12 13.44 -0.31 -17.84
CA ASN A 12 12.02 -0.48 -17.46
C ASN A 12 11.09 0.48 -18.22
N ALA A 13 11.62 1.57 -18.79
CA ALA A 13 10.88 2.47 -19.67
C ALA A 13 10.51 1.83 -21.03
N LEU A 14 11.09 0.65 -21.31
CA LEU A 14 10.98 -0.01 -22.62
C LEU A 14 10.18 -1.34 -22.58
N GLY A 15 9.66 -1.76 -21.41
CA GLY A 15 8.87 -2.98 -21.29
C GLY A 15 9.62 -4.29 -21.51
N LYS A 16 8.94 -5.42 -21.23
CA LYS A 16 9.50 -6.77 -21.35
C LYS A 16 9.00 -7.51 -22.60
N THR A 17 7.85 -7.16 -23.12
CA THR A 17 7.25 -7.72 -24.34
C THR A 17 7.19 -6.66 -25.43
N ASN A 18 7.01 -7.09 -26.70
CA ASN A 18 6.89 -6.16 -27.83
C ASN A 18 5.68 -5.22 -27.68
N GLU A 19 4.55 -5.75 -27.22
CA GLU A 19 3.33 -4.94 -27.03
C GLU A 19 3.49 -3.92 -25.87
N GLU A 20 4.11 -4.33 -24.76
CA GLU A 20 4.43 -3.43 -23.65
C GLU A 20 5.41 -2.35 -24.11
N GLN A 21 6.42 -2.72 -24.89
CA GLN A 21 7.41 -1.78 -25.43
C GLN A 21 6.74 -0.72 -26.28
N LEU A 22 5.89 -1.09 -27.22
CA LEU A 22 5.18 -0.13 -28.09
C LEU A 22 4.33 0.85 -27.29
N LYS A 23 3.55 0.37 -26.30
CA LYS A 23 2.72 1.23 -25.44
C LYS A 23 3.55 2.21 -24.61
N LEU A 24 4.65 1.72 -24.02
CA LEU A 24 5.52 2.55 -23.17
C LEU A 24 6.29 3.58 -24.00
N VAL A 25 6.79 3.20 -25.18
CA VAL A 25 7.49 4.10 -26.10
C VAL A 25 6.55 5.21 -26.58
N GLN A 26 5.30 4.91 -26.91
CA GLN A 26 4.29 5.92 -27.27
C GLN A 26 4.01 6.91 -26.13
N LYS A 27 3.93 6.43 -24.87
CA LYS A 27 3.78 7.30 -23.69
C LYS A 27 5.02 8.19 -23.48
N THR A 28 6.22 7.61 -23.69
CA THR A 28 7.50 8.32 -23.59
C THR A 28 7.62 9.39 -24.66
N ALA A 29 7.26 9.09 -25.90
CA ALA A 29 7.28 10.03 -27.02
C ALA A 29 6.49 11.30 -26.74
N LYS A 30 5.31 11.21 -26.15
CA LYS A 30 4.51 12.38 -25.76
C LYS A 30 5.26 13.32 -24.82
N LYS A 31 5.96 12.78 -23.82
CA LYS A 31 6.73 13.58 -22.84
C LYS A 31 8.00 14.18 -23.45
N ILE A 32 8.64 13.46 -24.37
CA ILE A 32 9.79 13.98 -25.12
C ILE A 32 9.35 15.17 -25.98
N VAL A 33 8.23 15.02 -26.68
CA VAL A 33 7.70 16.11 -27.54
C VAL A 33 7.18 17.29 -26.69
N ASP A 34 6.66 17.06 -25.46
CA ASP A 34 6.36 18.14 -24.50
C ASP A 34 7.61 19.02 -24.21
N LEU A 35 8.79 18.39 -24.03
CA LEU A 35 10.05 19.12 -23.85
C LEU A 35 10.49 19.86 -25.12
N LYS A 36 10.26 19.27 -26.30
CA LYS A 36 10.55 19.92 -27.57
C LYS A 36 9.71 21.18 -27.78
N GLU A 37 8.42 21.14 -27.44
CA GLU A 37 7.52 22.31 -27.46
C GLU A 37 7.96 23.40 -26.45
N GLN A 38 8.59 23.01 -25.34
CA GLN A 38 9.17 23.94 -24.38
C GLN A 38 10.48 24.59 -24.89
N GLY A 39 10.97 24.20 -26.07
CA GLY A 39 12.11 24.82 -26.75
C GLY A 39 13.46 24.14 -26.45
N TYR A 40 13.48 22.89 -25.96
CA TYR A 40 14.74 22.16 -25.72
C TYR A 40 15.26 21.46 -26.97
N ASN A 41 16.60 21.38 -27.09
CA ASN A 41 17.26 20.42 -27.95
C ASN A 41 17.43 19.11 -27.18
N ILE A 42 17.04 17.98 -27.76
CA ILE A 42 16.88 16.73 -27.04
C ILE A 42 17.75 15.64 -27.63
N ILE A 43 18.57 15.03 -26.77
CA ILE A 43 19.34 13.83 -27.06
C ILE A 43 18.79 12.70 -26.17
N ILE A 44 18.69 11.49 -26.72
CA ILE A 44 18.11 10.34 -26.03
C ILE A 44 19.10 9.20 -26.05
N THR A 45 19.36 8.63 -24.88
CA THR A 45 20.00 7.31 -24.76
C THR A 45 19.01 6.32 -24.14
N HIS A 46 19.16 5.04 -24.39
CA HIS A 46 18.25 4.03 -23.84
C HIS A 46 18.97 2.75 -23.41
N GLY A 47 18.39 1.98 -22.49
CA GLY A 47 18.85 0.64 -22.16
C GLY A 47 18.36 -0.40 -23.17
N ASN A 48 19.01 -1.58 -23.22
CA ASN A 48 18.63 -2.68 -24.11
C ASN A 48 18.68 -4.08 -23.47
N GLY A 49 18.94 -4.18 -22.15
CA GLY A 49 19.26 -5.43 -21.48
C GLY A 49 18.33 -6.62 -21.79
N PRO A 50 16.99 -6.49 -21.67
CA PRO A 50 16.07 -7.57 -22.02
C PRO A 50 16.08 -7.92 -23.52
N GLN A 51 16.25 -6.91 -24.40
CA GLN A 51 16.17 -7.08 -25.85
C GLN A 51 17.43 -7.73 -26.40
N VAL A 52 18.62 -7.27 -26.04
CA VAL A 52 19.89 -7.87 -26.49
C VAL A 52 20.01 -9.31 -25.99
N GLY A 53 19.55 -9.61 -24.79
CA GLY A 53 19.52 -10.98 -24.28
C GLY A 53 18.65 -11.91 -25.12
N LYS A 54 17.45 -11.46 -25.53
CA LYS A 54 16.56 -12.23 -26.41
C LYS A 54 17.14 -12.45 -27.81
N ILE A 55 17.75 -11.40 -28.39
CA ILE A 55 18.40 -11.47 -29.69
C ILE A 55 19.55 -12.48 -29.65
N ASN A 56 20.44 -12.35 -28.65
CA ASN A 56 21.57 -13.29 -28.50
C ASN A 56 21.10 -14.75 -28.38
N LEU A 57 20.06 -15.01 -27.57
CA LEU A 57 19.48 -16.35 -27.43
C LEU A 57 18.86 -16.88 -28.73
N ALA A 58 18.23 -16.01 -29.52
CA ALA A 58 17.68 -16.39 -30.82
C ALA A 58 18.79 -16.79 -31.78
N MET A 59 19.89 -16.04 -31.80
CA MET A 59 21.06 -16.33 -32.65
C MET A 59 21.77 -17.62 -32.22
N GLU A 60 21.96 -17.82 -30.91
CA GLU A 60 22.51 -19.10 -30.38
C GLU A 60 21.64 -20.32 -30.78
N LYS A 61 20.33 -20.18 -30.83
CA LYS A 61 19.37 -21.24 -31.20
C LYS A 61 19.34 -21.47 -32.71
N SER A 62 19.58 -20.46 -33.54
CA SER A 62 19.62 -20.57 -34.99
C SER A 62 20.88 -21.31 -35.50
N LYS A 63 21.84 -21.54 -34.63
CA LYS A 63 23.16 -22.10 -34.92
C LYS A 63 24.02 -21.18 -35.81
N GLU A 64 23.68 -19.92 -35.92
CA GLU A 64 24.53 -18.92 -36.56
C GLU A 64 25.47 -18.33 -35.53
N ASP A 65 26.74 -18.25 -35.83
CA ASP A 65 27.78 -17.72 -34.95
C ASP A 65 27.87 -16.20 -35.14
N ILE A 66 26.83 -15.49 -34.65
CA ILE A 66 26.79 -14.02 -34.66
C ILE A 66 27.42 -13.49 -33.39
N PRO A 67 28.51 -12.69 -33.51
CA PRO A 67 29.17 -12.10 -32.36
C PRO A 67 28.24 -11.23 -31.47
N PHE A 68 28.49 -11.18 -30.16
CA PHE A 68 27.67 -10.45 -29.25
C PHE A 68 27.57 -8.92 -29.51
N PRO A 69 28.62 -8.22 -29.98
CA PRO A 69 28.53 -6.82 -30.42
C PRO A 69 27.49 -6.57 -31.52
N GLU A 70 27.34 -7.52 -32.45
CA GLU A 70 26.34 -7.44 -33.53
C GLU A 70 24.93 -7.60 -33.00
N CYS A 71 24.72 -8.46 -31.97
CA CYS A 71 23.45 -8.52 -31.23
C CYS A 71 23.15 -7.17 -30.50
N GLY A 72 24.19 -6.49 -30.04
CA GLY A 72 24.15 -5.13 -29.53
C GLY A 72 23.59 -4.15 -30.56
N ALA A 73 24.19 -4.13 -31.77
CA ALA A 73 23.75 -3.28 -32.87
C ALA A 73 22.30 -3.56 -33.30
N MET A 74 21.91 -4.84 -33.41
CA MET A 74 20.52 -5.22 -33.70
C MET A 74 19.55 -4.70 -32.65
N SER A 75 19.91 -4.76 -31.36
CA SER A 75 19.07 -4.28 -30.27
C SER A 75 18.95 -2.77 -30.26
N GLU A 76 20.01 -2.05 -30.59
CA GLU A 76 20.03 -0.60 -30.71
C GLU A 76 19.11 -0.13 -31.85
N GLY A 77 19.23 -0.74 -33.03
CA GLY A 77 18.36 -0.47 -34.18
C GLY A 77 16.89 -0.80 -33.88
N TYR A 78 16.61 -1.94 -33.24
CA TYR A 78 15.25 -2.34 -32.86
C TYR A 78 14.54 -1.36 -31.93
N ILE A 79 15.21 -0.94 -30.86
CA ILE A 79 14.66 0.01 -29.90
C ILE A 79 14.62 1.41 -30.49
N GLY A 80 15.71 1.81 -31.19
CA GLY A 80 15.81 3.09 -31.87
C GLY A 80 14.68 3.28 -32.88
N TYR A 81 14.36 2.26 -33.66
CA TYR A 81 13.23 2.27 -34.60
C TYR A 81 11.90 2.55 -33.91
N HIS A 82 11.60 1.87 -32.81
CA HIS A 82 10.34 2.09 -32.10
C HIS A 82 10.24 3.49 -31.46
N LEU A 83 11.33 3.99 -30.90
CA LEU A 83 11.40 5.34 -30.32
C LEU A 83 11.26 6.39 -31.42
N GLN A 84 12.04 6.29 -32.47
CA GLN A 84 12.04 7.21 -33.61
C GLN A 84 10.65 7.31 -34.24
N GLN A 85 10.04 6.16 -34.58
CA GLN A 85 8.70 6.11 -35.18
C GLN A 85 7.64 6.76 -34.25
N SER A 86 7.69 6.46 -32.95
CA SER A 86 6.70 7.00 -32.00
C SER A 86 6.87 8.50 -31.77
N ILE A 87 8.11 9.00 -31.74
CA ILE A 87 8.42 10.44 -31.63
C ILE A 87 8.01 11.17 -32.92
N GLU A 88 8.36 10.65 -34.09
CA GLU A 88 7.96 11.22 -35.39
C GLU A 88 6.43 11.31 -35.50
N ASN A 89 5.69 10.26 -35.13
CA ASN A 89 4.24 10.27 -35.14
C ASN A 89 3.67 11.35 -34.20
N GLU A 90 4.28 11.58 -33.06
CA GLU A 90 3.82 12.59 -32.11
C GLU A 90 4.20 14.01 -32.55
N LEU A 91 5.39 14.23 -33.13
CA LEU A 91 5.79 15.49 -33.78
C LEU A 91 4.83 15.88 -34.89
N ASN A 92 4.53 14.93 -35.81
CA ASN A 92 3.58 15.12 -36.90
C ASN A 92 2.17 15.44 -36.39
N ARG A 93 1.71 14.73 -35.35
CA ARG A 93 0.38 14.97 -34.72
C ARG A 93 0.25 16.38 -34.15
N ARG A 94 1.37 16.98 -33.67
CA ARG A 94 1.40 18.34 -33.10
C ARG A 94 1.84 19.41 -34.09
N ASN A 95 2.11 19.04 -35.35
CA ASN A 95 2.62 19.95 -36.40
C ASN A 95 3.93 20.67 -36.00
N ILE A 96 4.85 19.92 -35.36
CA ILE A 96 6.17 20.43 -34.98
C ILE A 96 7.17 20.07 -36.08
N ASP A 97 7.82 21.08 -36.67
CA ASP A 97 8.86 20.90 -37.69
C ASP A 97 10.19 20.54 -37.04
N SER A 98 10.37 19.24 -36.78
CA SER A 98 11.60 18.64 -36.23
C SER A 98 11.65 17.17 -36.66
N LYS A 99 12.84 16.58 -36.77
CA LYS A 99 13.05 15.17 -37.09
C LYS A 99 13.56 14.41 -35.89
N CYS A 100 13.32 13.09 -35.88
CA CYS A 100 13.89 12.19 -34.90
C CYS A 100 14.78 11.17 -35.62
N ILE A 101 16.05 11.09 -35.25
CA ILE A 101 17.05 10.29 -35.95
C ILE A 101 17.73 9.35 -34.97
N SER A 102 17.79 8.06 -35.31
CA SER A 102 18.50 7.05 -34.50
C SER A 102 19.86 6.77 -35.14
N VAL A 103 20.93 6.90 -34.35
CA VAL A 103 22.32 6.70 -34.76
C VAL A 103 22.83 5.42 -34.10
N ILE A 104 23.22 4.42 -34.90
CA ILE A 104 23.94 3.25 -34.39
C ILE A 104 25.32 3.71 -33.95
N THR A 105 25.64 3.45 -32.66
CA THR A 105 26.75 4.14 -31.99
C THR A 105 27.80 3.15 -31.48
N GLN A 106 29.03 3.30 -31.91
CA GLN A 106 30.20 2.57 -31.42
C GLN A 106 30.87 3.33 -30.28
N VAL A 107 31.27 2.60 -29.24
CA VAL A 107 31.95 3.19 -28.09
C VAL A 107 33.26 2.48 -27.81
N LEU A 108 34.35 3.22 -27.89
CA LEU A 108 35.70 2.72 -27.65
C LEU A 108 35.89 2.35 -26.18
N VAL A 109 36.48 1.19 -25.95
CA VAL A 109 36.85 0.72 -24.60
C VAL A 109 38.31 0.26 -24.57
N ASP A 110 38.92 0.24 -23.38
CA ASP A 110 40.28 -0.27 -23.20
C ASP A 110 40.24 -1.80 -23.02
N LYS A 111 40.93 -2.53 -23.92
CA LYS A 111 41.07 -3.98 -23.80
C LYS A 111 41.77 -4.43 -22.52
N SER A 112 42.54 -3.55 -21.87
CA SER A 112 43.21 -3.80 -20.60
C SER A 112 42.36 -3.51 -19.37
N ASP A 113 41.14 -3.01 -19.52
CA ASP A 113 40.24 -2.69 -18.41
C ASP A 113 40.07 -3.92 -17.48
N PRO A 114 40.19 -3.74 -16.15
CA PRO A 114 40.05 -4.83 -15.17
C PRO A 114 38.72 -5.61 -15.29
N ALA A 115 37.68 -5.02 -15.85
CA ALA A 115 36.40 -5.68 -16.10
C ALA A 115 36.52 -6.92 -17.00
N PHE A 116 37.49 -6.94 -17.93
CA PHE A 116 37.73 -8.11 -18.78
C PHE A 116 38.27 -9.31 -18.00
N LYS A 117 38.99 -9.08 -16.90
CA LYS A 117 39.47 -10.13 -15.99
C LYS A 117 38.40 -10.63 -15.03
N ASN A 118 37.39 -9.80 -14.72
CA ASN A 118 36.31 -10.15 -13.81
C ASN A 118 34.92 -9.75 -14.36
N PRO A 119 34.37 -10.48 -15.32
CA PRO A 119 33.06 -10.21 -15.89
C PRO A 119 31.95 -10.26 -14.84
N THR A 120 31.04 -9.29 -14.89
CA THR A 120 29.97 -9.12 -13.87
C THR A 120 28.58 -8.89 -14.44
N LYS A 121 28.44 -8.50 -15.72
CA LYS A 121 27.12 -8.21 -16.30
C LYS A 121 26.45 -9.50 -16.79
N PRO A 122 25.30 -9.93 -16.19
CA PRO A 122 24.63 -11.16 -16.59
C PRO A 122 23.83 -10.97 -17.87
N ILE A 123 23.96 -11.93 -18.80
CA ILE A 123 23.23 -11.99 -20.07
C ILE A 123 22.64 -13.40 -20.30
N GLY A 124 21.68 -13.54 -21.21
CA GLY A 124 21.09 -14.81 -21.61
C GLY A 124 20.15 -15.45 -20.57
N ASP A 125 19.89 -16.73 -20.72
CA ASP A 125 18.97 -17.52 -19.87
C ASP A 125 19.58 -17.93 -18.53
N PHE A 126 18.73 -18.50 -17.68
CA PHE A 126 19.12 -19.10 -16.41
C PHE A 126 19.39 -20.60 -16.58
N TYR A 127 20.48 -21.07 -16.02
CA TYR A 127 20.94 -22.46 -16.08
C TYR A 127 21.10 -23.03 -14.67
N THR A 128 20.98 -24.35 -14.55
CA THR A 128 21.41 -25.05 -13.33
C THR A 128 22.94 -25.01 -13.20
N LYS A 129 23.46 -25.27 -12.02
CA LYS A 129 24.91 -25.31 -11.78
C LYS A 129 25.65 -26.31 -12.67
N GLU A 130 25.03 -27.49 -12.91
CA GLU A 130 25.54 -28.55 -13.75
C GLU A 130 25.57 -28.15 -15.23
N GLU A 131 24.47 -27.55 -15.72
CA GLU A 131 24.38 -27.05 -17.11
C GLU A 131 25.38 -25.91 -17.34
N ALA A 132 25.47 -24.95 -16.41
CA ALA A 132 26.44 -23.86 -16.47
C ALA A 132 27.89 -24.37 -16.56
N LYS A 133 28.25 -25.40 -15.78
CA LYS A 133 29.57 -26.05 -15.84
C LYS A 133 29.84 -26.73 -17.18
N LYS A 134 28.82 -27.42 -17.75
CA LYS A 134 28.94 -28.08 -19.08
C LYS A 134 29.09 -27.04 -20.18
N LEU A 135 28.28 -25.98 -20.14
CA LEU A 135 28.33 -24.88 -21.12
C LEU A 135 29.67 -24.13 -21.03
N SER A 136 30.16 -23.83 -19.83
CA SER A 136 31.45 -23.17 -19.65
C SER A 136 32.61 -23.97 -20.23
N LYS A 137 32.63 -25.31 -20.06
CA LYS A 137 33.64 -26.19 -20.67
C LYS A 137 33.55 -26.24 -22.20
N LYS A 138 32.33 -26.16 -22.76
CA LYS A 138 32.08 -26.24 -24.20
C LYS A 138 32.41 -24.94 -24.92
N THR A 139 32.05 -23.78 -24.32
CA THR A 139 32.09 -22.47 -24.98
C THR A 139 33.25 -21.59 -24.51
N GLY A 140 33.86 -21.89 -23.34
CA GLY A 140 34.84 -21.04 -22.69
C GLY A 140 34.23 -19.83 -21.95
N TYR A 141 32.90 -19.64 -22.02
CA TYR A 141 32.21 -18.52 -21.36
C TYR A 141 32.18 -18.68 -19.86
N ILE A 142 32.14 -17.55 -19.15
CA ILE A 142 32.06 -17.49 -17.70
C ILE A 142 30.58 -17.41 -17.28
N TYR A 143 30.18 -18.29 -16.33
CA TYR A 143 28.85 -18.29 -15.73
C TYR A 143 28.97 -18.00 -14.22
N LYS A 144 28.13 -17.09 -13.71
CA LYS A 144 28.05 -16.75 -12.29
C LYS A 144 26.63 -16.95 -11.78
N GLU A 145 26.52 -17.19 -10.48
CA GLU A 145 25.23 -17.31 -9.80
C GLU A 145 24.55 -15.93 -9.73
N ASP A 146 23.30 -15.88 -10.20
CA ASP A 146 22.43 -14.71 -10.05
C ASP A 146 21.47 -15.02 -8.89
N ILE A 147 21.75 -14.45 -7.73
CA ILE A 147 21.23 -14.81 -6.41
C ILE A 147 19.75 -15.23 -6.43
N GLY A 148 19.51 -16.51 -6.08
CA GLY A 148 18.18 -17.11 -5.97
C GLY A 148 17.47 -17.46 -7.29
N ARG A 149 18.11 -17.25 -8.47
CA ARG A 149 17.51 -17.48 -9.79
C ARG A 149 18.24 -18.50 -10.66
N GLY A 150 19.46 -18.91 -10.31
CA GLY A 150 20.30 -19.84 -11.07
C GLY A 150 21.58 -19.20 -11.60
N TYR A 151 22.23 -19.85 -12.57
CA TYR A 151 23.50 -19.39 -13.18
C TYR A 151 23.23 -18.72 -14.52
N ARG A 152 23.97 -17.64 -14.82
CA ARG A 152 23.88 -16.92 -16.10
C ARG A 152 25.28 -16.67 -16.66
N ARG A 153 25.40 -16.63 -18.02
CA ARG A 153 26.58 -16.10 -18.66
C ARG A 153 26.83 -14.67 -18.21
N VAL A 154 28.08 -14.33 -17.88
CA VAL A 154 28.46 -12.96 -17.56
C VAL A 154 29.50 -12.47 -18.57
N VAL A 155 29.37 -11.17 -18.94
CA VAL A 155 30.29 -10.46 -19.83
C VAL A 155 30.95 -9.29 -19.10
N PRO A 156 32.11 -8.81 -19.56
CA PRO A 156 32.77 -7.62 -19.02
C PRO A 156 31.88 -6.37 -19.12
N SER A 157 32.11 -5.41 -18.21
CA SER A 157 31.49 -4.09 -18.28
C SER A 157 32.58 -3.00 -18.17
N PRO A 158 33.34 -2.76 -19.25
CA PRO A 158 34.42 -1.78 -19.27
C PRO A 158 33.89 -0.35 -19.26
N LYS A 159 34.74 0.61 -18.87
CA LYS A 159 34.43 2.03 -18.91
C LYS A 159 34.49 2.58 -20.33
N PRO A 160 33.55 3.44 -20.78
CA PRO A 160 33.59 4.07 -22.08
C PRO A 160 34.69 5.15 -22.11
N ILE A 161 35.43 5.23 -23.25
CA ILE A 161 36.53 6.17 -23.45
C ILE A 161 36.16 7.24 -24.50
N GLU A 162 35.61 6.82 -25.65
CA GLU A 162 35.32 7.69 -26.80
C GLU A 162 34.07 7.18 -27.51
N ILE A 163 33.27 8.13 -28.03
CA ILE A 163 32.11 7.84 -28.89
C ILE A 163 32.54 8.10 -30.33
N ILE A 164 32.54 7.07 -31.13
CA ILE A 164 33.11 7.14 -32.49
C ILE A 164 32.29 8.10 -33.39
N GLU A 165 30.97 8.08 -33.31
CA GLU A 165 30.04 8.89 -34.11
C GLU A 165 29.80 10.28 -33.53
N LEU A 166 30.60 10.77 -32.57
CA LEU A 166 30.35 11.99 -31.80
C LEU A 166 30.10 13.22 -32.70
N GLU A 167 30.97 13.45 -33.71
CA GLU A 167 30.83 14.65 -34.58
C GLU A 167 29.54 14.60 -35.40
N SER A 168 29.18 13.43 -35.93
CA SER A 168 27.91 13.24 -36.65
C SER A 168 26.69 13.48 -35.73
N ILE A 169 26.74 13.01 -34.51
CA ILE A 169 25.68 13.26 -33.49
C ILE A 169 25.56 14.75 -33.22
N LYS A 170 26.67 15.46 -33.06
CA LYS A 170 26.73 16.91 -32.83
C LYS A 170 26.12 17.71 -33.96
N ASP A 171 26.42 17.37 -35.20
CA ASP A 171 25.85 18.01 -36.38
C ASP A 171 24.34 17.86 -36.43
N LEU A 172 23.83 16.65 -36.20
CA LEU A 172 22.40 16.38 -36.13
C LEU A 172 21.68 17.15 -35.01
N VAL A 173 22.31 17.33 -33.87
CA VAL A 173 21.78 18.11 -32.73
C VAL A 173 21.76 19.61 -33.08
N ASN A 174 22.79 20.12 -33.75
CA ASN A 174 22.87 21.51 -34.19
C ASN A 174 21.80 21.88 -35.20
N GLU A 175 21.33 20.91 -36.01
CA GLU A 175 20.18 21.04 -36.91
C GLU A 175 18.81 20.96 -36.19
N GLU A 176 18.81 20.99 -34.86
CA GLU A 176 17.59 20.94 -34.03
C GLU A 176 16.82 19.63 -34.13
N ASN A 177 17.44 18.56 -34.60
CA ASN A 177 16.85 17.22 -34.59
C ASN A 177 16.82 16.63 -33.16
N ILE A 178 15.86 15.74 -32.90
CA ILE A 178 15.88 14.85 -31.74
C ILE A 178 16.78 13.66 -32.12
N VAL A 179 17.87 13.44 -31.37
CA VAL A 179 18.85 12.41 -31.70
C VAL A 179 18.83 11.28 -30.69
N ILE A 180 18.67 10.05 -31.13
CA ILE A 180 18.77 8.83 -30.33
C ILE A 180 20.15 8.22 -30.59
N ALA A 181 20.98 8.09 -29.56
CA ALA A 181 22.36 7.59 -29.70
C ALA A 181 22.78 6.75 -28.48
N CYS A 182 23.88 6.03 -28.55
CA CYS A 182 24.43 5.19 -27.48
C CYS A 182 23.39 4.23 -26.87
N GLY A 183 22.56 3.61 -27.69
CA GLY A 183 21.57 2.63 -27.28
C GLY A 183 22.22 1.42 -26.60
N GLY A 184 21.71 1.04 -25.40
CA GLY A 184 22.30 -0.04 -24.61
C GLY A 184 23.67 0.27 -23.99
N GLY A 185 24.16 1.48 -24.12
CA GLY A 185 25.50 1.92 -23.76
C GLY A 185 26.45 2.04 -24.96
N GLY A 186 25.94 1.79 -26.15
CA GLY A 186 26.70 1.70 -27.41
C GLY A 186 27.35 0.35 -27.63
N ILE A 187 27.80 0.11 -28.87
CA ILE A 187 28.51 -1.11 -29.31
C ILE A 187 29.97 -1.04 -28.85
N PRO A 188 30.41 -1.93 -27.95
CA PRO A 188 31.80 -1.89 -27.47
C PRO A 188 32.79 -2.29 -28.57
N VAL A 189 33.75 -1.40 -28.84
CA VAL A 189 34.82 -1.63 -29.82
C VAL A 189 36.17 -1.34 -29.18
N VAL A 190 37.20 -2.03 -29.71
CA VAL A 190 38.61 -1.75 -29.39
C VAL A 190 39.32 -1.34 -30.68
N LYS A 191 40.40 -0.56 -30.56
CA LYS A 191 41.24 -0.16 -31.73
C LYS A 191 42.45 -1.06 -31.80
N GLU A 192 42.57 -1.81 -32.89
CA GLU A 192 43.74 -2.68 -33.18
C GLU A 192 44.24 -2.41 -34.60
N ASN A 193 45.50 -2.02 -34.76
CA ASN A 193 46.10 -1.71 -36.05
C ASN A 193 45.25 -0.74 -36.89
N ASP A 194 44.80 0.34 -36.30
CA ASP A 194 43.91 1.37 -36.86
C ASP A 194 42.53 0.89 -37.32
N LYS A 195 42.12 -0.32 -36.92
CA LYS A 195 40.80 -0.86 -37.20
C LYS A 195 39.97 -0.93 -35.93
N LEU A 196 38.71 -0.63 -36.05
CA LEU A 196 37.73 -0.86 -34.98
C LEU A 196 37.26 -2.32 -35.05
N ILE A 197 37.34 -3.00 -33.91
CA ILE A 197 36.92 -4.40 -33.76
C ILE A 197 35.96 -4.49 -32.58
N GLY A 198 34.75 -5.08 -32.83
CA GLY A 198 33.77 -5.36 -31.78
C GLY A 198 34.30 -6.36 -30.76
N ILE A 199 33.98 -6.15 -29.50
CA ILE A 199 34.41 -7.03 -28.39
C ILE A 199 33.23 -7.43 -27.51
N ASP A 200 33.23 -8.69 -27.03
CA ASP A 200 32.20 -9.23 -26.15
C ASP A 200 32.19 -8.50 -24.79
N ALA A 201 31.41 -7.44 -24.68
CA ALA A 201 31.23 -6.63 -23.46
C ALA A 201 29.87 -5.94 -23.45
N VAL A 202 29.47 -5.38 -22.32
CA VAL A 202 28.29 -4.50 -22.17
C VAL A 202 28.72 -3.25 -21.42
N ILE A 203 28.69 -2.11 -22.07
CA ILE A 203 28.99 -0.82 -21.47
C ILE A 203 27.78 -0.37 -20.64
N ASP A 204 28.01 0.20 -19.48
CA ASP A 204 26.92 0.76 -18.67
C ASP A 204 26.37 2.01 -19.37
N LYS A 205 25.06 2.00 -19.68
CA LYS A 205 24.44 3.09 -20.43
C LYS A 205 24.50 4.44 -19.70
N ASP A 206 24.47 4.47 -18.36
CA ASP A 206 24.52 5.71 -17.62
C ASP A 206 25.91 6.36 -17.74
N LEU A 207 26.98 5.55 -17.76
CA LEU A 207 28.34 6.03 -18.02
C LEU A 207 28.53 6.53 -19.46
N SER A 208 27.98 5.83 -20.47
CA SER A 208 28.02 6.31 -21.85
C SER A 208 27.18 7.57 -22.06
N SER A 209 26.04 7.67 -21.37
CA SER A 209 25.20 8.89 -21.38
C SER A 209 25.95 10.07 -20.79
N ALA A 210 26.67 9.89 -19.68
CA ALA A 210 27.49 10.93 -19.09
C ALA A 210 28.62 11.36 -20.04
N LEU A 211 29.30 10.40 -20.69
CA LEU A 211 30.36 10.70 -21.64
C LEU A 211 29.83 11.48 -22.87
N LEU A 212 28.66 11.08 -23.41
CA LEU A 212 28.02 11.81 -24.49
C LEU A 212 27.63 13.22 -24.07
N ALA A 213 27.04 13.37 -22.86
CA ALA A 213 26.65 14.65 -22.31
C ALA A 213 27.82 15.59 -22.07
N GLU A 214 28.96 15.06 -21.58
CA GLU A 214 30.21 15.81 -21.43
C GLU A 214 30.72 16.34 -22.78
N ASN A 215 30.83 15.47 -23.79
CA ASN A 215 31.39 15.82 -25.09
C ASN A 215 30.52 16.78 -25.92
N LEU A 216 29.20 16.73 -25.73
CA LEU A 216 28.23 17.66 -26.35
C LEU A 216 27.99 18.91 -25.51
N ASN A 217 28.64 19.07 -24.35
CA ASN A 217 28.43 20.17 -23.40
C ASN A 217 26.95 20.42 -23.08
N ILE A 218 26.26 19.36 -22.67
CA ILE A 218 24.83 19.37 -22.39
C ILE A 218 24.52 20.16 -21.12
N ASP A 219 23.48 21.00 -21.11
CA ASP A 219 23.10 21.81 -19.96
C ASP A 219 22.50 20.95 -18.82
N VAL A 220 21.72 19.88 -19.16
CA VAL A 220 21.06 19.02 -18.19
C VAL A 220 21.18 17.55 -18.58
N LEU A 221 21.82 16.73 -17.76
CA LEU A 221 21.79 15.27 -17.86
C LEU A 221 20.64 14.71 -17.02
N ALA A 222 19.60 14.16 -17.63
CA ALA A 222 18.46 13.57 -16.91
C ALA A 222 18.49 12.05 -17.00
N ILE A 223 18.73 11.37 -15.89
CA ILE A 223 18.63 9.90 -15.79
C ILE A 223 17.21 9.54 -15.35
N LEU A 224 16.47 8.95 -16.28
CA LEU A 224 15.07 8.55 -16.08
C LEU A 224 14.99 7.08 -15.63
N THR A 225 14.44 6.85 -14.46
CA THR A 225 14.37 5.53 -13.78
C THR A 225 12.99 5.31 -13.15
N ASP A 226 12.83 4.25 -12.35
CA ASP A 226 11.53 3.91 -11.71
C ASP A 226 11.25 4.68 -10.44
N ILE A 227 12.20 5.45 -9.93
CA ILE A 227 12.06 6.22 -8.70
C ILE A 227 12.00 7.71 -8.98
N ASP A 228 11.19 8.43 -8.19
CA ASP A 228 11.07 9.87 -8.31
C ASP A 228 12.28 10.62 -7.72
N LYS A 229 12.90 10.09 -6.67
CA LYS A 229 14.07 10.68 -6.01
C LYS A 229 15.02 9.61 -5.50
N VAL A 230 16.30 9.94 -5.43
CA VAL A 230 17.33 9.12 -4.78
C VAL A 230 17.06 9.08 -3.28
N CYS A 231 17.27 7.91 -2.66
CA CYS A 231 17.12 7.72 -1.22
C CYS A 231 18.44 7.24 -0.61
N ILE A 232 18.72 7.67 0.61
CA ILE A 232 19.72 7.07 1.52
C ILE A 232 18.97 6.24 2.57
N ASN A 233 19.65 5.28 3.20
CA ASN A 233 19.07 4.31 4.13
C ASN A 233 17.91 3.53 3.48
N PHE A 234 18.03 3.15 2.22
CA PHE A 234 16.98 2.53 1.44
C PHE A 234 16.42 1.27 2.10
N LYS A 235 15.10 1.20 2.27
CA LYS A 235 14.35 0.14 2.98
C LYS A 235 14.62 0.06 4.49
N GLN A 236 15.18 1.11 5.11
CA GLN A 236 15.32 1.22 6.56
C GLN A 236 14.28 2.21 7.11
N GLU A 237 14.04 2.19 8.42
CA GLU A 237 13.08 3.10 9.07
C GLU A 237 13.38 4.58 8.88
N ASN A 238 14.66 4.91 8.66
CA ASN A 238 15.16 6.27 8.43
C ASN A 238 15.42 6.59 6.96
N GLU A 239 14.75 5.91 6.01
CA GLU A 239 14.86 6.20 4.58
C GLU A 239 14.60 7.68 4.30
N THR A 240 15.57 8.35 3.71
CA THR A 240 15.49 9.77 3.40
C THR A 240 15.57 9.99 1.90
N ARG A 241 14.59 10.68 1.32
CA ARG A 241 14.56 11.10 -0.09
C ARG A 241 15.28 12.40 -0.27
N LEU A 242 16.22 12.44 -1.20
CA LEU A 242 17.07 13.61 -1.46
C LEU A 242 16.45 14.47 -2.57
N ASP A 243 16.24 15.76 -2.30
CA ASP A 243 15.85 16.76 -3.30
C ASP A 243 17.07 17.25 -4.08
N HIS A 244 18.19 17.38 -3.38
CA HIS A 244 19.47 17.84 -3.91
C HIS A 244 20.61 17.01 -3.29
N LEU A 245 21.68 16.85 -4.06
CA LEU A 245 22.88 16.13 -3.68
C LEU A 245 24.10 16.91 -4.18
N SER A 246 24.91 17.46 -3.27
CA SER A 246 26.19 18.10 -3.63
C SER A 246 27.23 17.04 -4.01
N LEU A 247 28.28 17.48 -4.70
CA LEU A 247 29.38 16.57 -5.06
C LEU A 247 30.01 15.89 -3.85
N GLU A 248 30.22 16.67 -2.76
CA GLU A 248 30.82 16.14 -1.52
C GLU A 248 29.89 15.15 -0.80
N GLU A 249 28.60 15.44 -0.73
CA GLU A 249 27.61 14.53 -0.13
C GLU A 249 27.50 13.23 -0.93
N ALA A 250 27.50 13.31 -2.26
CA ALA A 250 27.43 12.13 -3.13
C ALA A 250 28.66 11.23 -2.94
N GLU A 251 29.88 11.81 -2.87
CA GLU A 251 31.10 11.06 -2.60
C GLU A 251 31.09 10.41 -1.21
N LEU A 252 30.60 11.13 -0.20
CA LEU A 252 30.47 10.62 1.15
C LEU A 252 29.51 9.42 1.20
N TYR A 253 28.34 9.53 0.56
CA TYR A 253 27.34 8.44 0.53
C TYR A 253 27.82 7.24 -0.30
N ILE A 254 28.59 7.45 -1.37
CA ILE A 254 29.26 6.36 -2.11
C ILE A 254 30.23 5.63 -1.18
N LYS A 255 31.09 6.39 -0.45
CA LYS A 255 32.05 5.81 0.49
C LYS A 255 31.37 5.01 1.60
N ASN A 256 30.24 5.47 2.08
CA ASN A 256 29.42 4.82 3.11
C ASN A 256 28.56 3.65 2.56
N LYS A 257 28.63 3.35 1.25
CA LYS A 257 27.86 2.29 0.58
C LYS A 257 26.33 2.45 0.71
N GLU A 258 25.84 3.67 0.71
CA GLU A 258 24.40 3.97 0.79
C GLU A 258 23.64 3.58 -0.49
N PHE A 259 24.33 3.46 -1.62
CA PHE A 259 23.72 3.18 -2.92
C PHE A 259 23.95 1.73 -3.35
N ALA A 260 22.89 1.07 -3.83
CA ALA A 260 22.96 -0.31 -4.28
C ALA A 260 23.90 -0.47 -5.49
N GLU A 261 24.90 -1.36 -5.40
CA GLU A 261 25.99 -1.60 -6.39
C GLU A 261 25.37 -2.08 -7.69
N GLY A 262 24.47 -2.46 -8.10
CA GLY A 262 23.96 -2.93 -9.41
C GLY A 262 22.86 -2.05 -10.02
N SER A 263 22.47 -0.97 -9.31
CA SER A 263 21.33 -0.16 -9.78
C SER A 263 21.50 1.33 -9.57
N MET A 264 21.57 1.83 -8.34
CA MET A 264 21.64 3.27 -8.06
C MET A 264 23.07 3.81 -8.13
N LEU A 265 24.06 3.06 -7.65
CA LEU A 265 25.46 3.49 -7.62
C LEU A 265 25.99 3.93 -9.00
N PRO A 266 25.82 3.17 -10.10
CA PRO A 266 26.29 3.60 -11.43
C PRO A 266 25.64 4.91 -11.89
N LYS A 267 24.39 5.18 -11.53
CA LYS A 267 23.68 6.42 -11.88
C LYS A 267 24.26 7.63 -11.17
N ILE A 268 24.55 7.48 -9.86
CA ILE A 268 25.17 8.54 -9.08
C ILE A 268 26.60 8.81 -9.58
N GLU A 269 27.38 7.75 -9.87
CA GLU A 269 28.75 7.90 -10.41
C GLU A 269 28.76 8.61 -11.77
N ALA A 270 27.81 8.26 -12.67
CA ALA A 270 27.65 8.92 -13.96
C ALA A 270 27.29 10.41 -13.81
N CYS A 271 26.32 10.74 -12.94
CA CYS A 271 25.96 12.12 -12.65
C CYS A 271 27.12 12.91 -12.02
N LEU A 272 27.83 12.32 -11.04
CA LEU A 272 28.99 12.96 -10.42
C LEU A 272 30.07 13.29 -11.43
N LYS A 273 30.41 12.33 -12.32
CA LYS A 273 31.43 12.53 -13.36
C LYS A 273 31.03 13.67 -14.26
N PHE A 274 29.79 13.68 -14.76
CA PHE A 274 29.27 14.75 -15.61
C PHE A 274 29.32 16.12 -14.93
N VAL A 275 28.80 16.24 -13.70
CA VAL A 275 28.78 17.51 -12.96
C VAL A 275 30.18 18.03 -12.66
N LYS A 276 31.13 17.13 -12.29
CA LYS A 276 32.52 17.51 -12.07
C LYS A 276 33.20 18.08 -13.32
N ASN A 277 32.96 17.46 -14.48
CA ASN A 277 33.66 17.80 -15.70
C ASN A 277 33.06 18.99 -16.44
N THR A 278 31.75 19.23 -16.30
CA THR A 278 31.05 20.30 -17.02
C THR A 278 30.60 21.48 -16.16
N ASN A 279 30.52 21.26 -14.85
CA ASN A 279 29.89 22.21 -13.89
C ASN A 279 28.39 22.44 -14.18
N ASN A 280 27.76 21.66 -15.06
CA ASN A 280 26.34 21.66 -15.38
C ASN A 280 25.60 20.73 -14.40
N LYS A 281 24.28 20.71 -14.43
CA LYS A 281 23.46 19.92 -13.49
C LYS A 281 23.02 18.57 -14.02
N ALA A 282 22.95 17.57 -13.14
CA ALA A 282 22.33 16.29 -13.44
C ALA A 282 21.07 16.09 -12.58
N ILE A 283 20.09 15.34 -13.10
CA ILE A 283 18.83 15.07 -12.41
C ILE A 283 18.52 13.56 -12.51
N ILE A 284 18.20 12.92 -11.38
CA ILE A 284 17.68 11.55 -11.36
C ILE A 284 16.22 11.63 -10.96
N THR A 285 15.32 11.12 -11.83
CA THR A 285 13.88 11.16 -11.60
C THR A 285 13.16 10.04 -12.35
N SER A 286 11.82 9.93 -12.15
CA SER A 286 11.00 8.98 -12.89
C SER A 286 10.68 9.46 -14.30
N LEU A 287 10.41 8.51 -15.21
CA LEU A 287 9.96 8.81 -16.58
C LEU A 287 8.67 9.66 -16.58
N ASP A 288 7.79 9.47 -15.59
CA ASP A 288 6.54 10.22 -15.49
C ASP A 288 6.75 11.72 -15.24
N ASN A 289 7.90 12.09 -14.75
CA ASN A 289 8.30 13.46 -14.46
C ASN A 289 9.21 14.10 -15.53
N ALA A 290 9.50 13.39 -16.62
CA ALA A 290 10.45 13.82 -17.65
C ALA A 290 10.14 15.22 -18.22
N ASN A 291 8.88 15.54 -18.47
CA ASN A 291 8.46 16.85 -19.01
C ASN A 291 8.44 18.01 -17.99
N LYS A 292 8.82 17.76 -16.73
CA LYS A 292 8.83 18.74 -15.63
C LYS A 292 10.23 18.94 -15.03
N ILE A 293 11.28 18.53 -15.75
CA ILE A 293 12.67 18.54 -15.28
C ILE A 293 13.13 19.93 -14.79
N ASN A 294 12.53 21.01 -15.30
CA ASN A 294 12.88 22.38 -14.88
C ASN A 294 12.04 22.97 -13.73
N ASP A 295 11.07 22.25 -13.20
CA ASP A 295 10.22 22.76 -12.12
C ASP A 295 10.95 22.88 -10.76
N GLY A 296 12.25 22.53 -10.68
CA GLY A 296 13.11 22.68 -9.50
C GLY A 296 12.66 21.94 -8.23
N LYS A 297 11.59 21.14 -8.33
CA LYS A 297 10.97 20.38 -7.23
C LYS A 297 10.91 18.89 -7.50
N ILE A 298 11.37 18.45 -8.67
CA ILE A 298 11.18 17.10 -9.18
C ILE A 298 12.54 16.41 -9.31
N GLY A 299 12.60 15.17 -8.84
CA GLY A 299 13.82 14.38 -8.87
C GLY A 299 14.81 14.74 -7.75
N THR A 300 16.01 14.17 -7.86
CA THR A 300 17.19 14.55 -7.11
C THR A 300 18.12 15.28 -8.05
N GLU A 301 18.35 16.56 -7.80
CA GLU A 301 19.31 17.37 -8.54
C GLU A 301 20.71 17.20 -7.97
N ILE A 302 21.70 16.97 -8.83
CA ILE A 302 23.12 16.88 -8.48
C ILE A 302 23.83 18.07 -9.12
N SER A 303 24.46 18.95 -8.30
CA SER A 303 25.14 20.15 -8.78
C SER A 303 26.32 20.55 -7.87
N SER A 304 27.24 21.40 -8.40
CA SER A 304 28.44 21.86 -7.69
C SER A 304 28.19 23.04 -6.73
N ASN A 305 27.01 23.71 -6.79
CA ASN A 305 26.78 25.00 -6.13
C ASN A 305 26.05 24.89 -4.77
N LYS A 306 26.78 25.11 -3.67
CA LYS A 306 26.21 25.31 -2.31
C LYS A 306 25.38 26.60 -2.13
N LYS A 307 25.54 27.62 -2.98
CA LYS A 307 24.87 28.93 -2.83
C LYS A 307 23.37 28.92 -3.21
N GLU A 308 22.99 28.17 -4.22
CA GLU A 308 21.59 28.02 -4.59
C GLU A 308 20.77 27.28 -3.53
N VAL A 309 21.42 26.38 -2.76
CA VAL A 309 20.79 25.67 -1.62
C VAL A 309 20.42 26.63 -0.48
N LYS A 310 21.22 27.67 -0.21
CA LYS A 310 20.89 28.67 0.82
C LYS A 310 19.77 29.61 0.39
N GLU A 311 19.74 30.05 -0.88
CA GLU A 311 18.64 30.87 -1.40
C GLU A 311 17.33 30.05 -1.54
N MET A 312 17.39 28.76 -1.91
CA MET A 312 16.24 27.85 -1.87
C MET A 312 15.79 27.58 -0.42
N ALA A 313 16.70 27.46 0.53
CA ALA A 313 16.37 27.27 1.95
C ALA A 313 15.78 28.54 2.57
N GLU A 314 16.22 29.74 2.17
CA GLU A 314 15.64 31.01 2.62
C GLU A 314 14.30 31.34 1.91
N LYS A 315 14.16 31.03 0.63
CA LYS A 315 12.85 31.05 -0.07
C LYS A 315 11.88 29.99 0.49
N LYS A 316 12.37 28.84 0.99
CA LYS A 316 11.55 27.86 1.73
C LYS A 316 11.10 28.38 3.10
N LYS A 317 11.86 29.24 3.79
CA LYS A 317 11.42 29.84 5.08
C LYS A 317 10.28 30.85 4.91
N THR A 318 10.24 31.57 3.79
CA THR A 318 9.14 32.51 3.50
C THR A 318 7.94 31.86 2.81
N ALA A 319 8.11 30.73 2.09
CA ALA A 319 7.04 29.95 1.51
C ALA A 319 6.38 28.94 2.47
N LYS A 320 6.93 28.76 3.69
CA LYS A 320 6.44 27.81 4.71
C LYS A 320 5.09 28.18 5.37
N LYS A 321 4.36 29.18 4.84
CA LYS A 321 3.05 29.57 5.34
C LYS A 321 1.85 29.05 4.53
N LYS A 322 2.04 28.22 3.49
CA LYS A 322 0.88 27.59 2.82
C LYS A 322 1.22 26.18 2.29
N ASN A 323 0.48 25.20 2.80
CA ASN A 323 0.30 23.82 2.33
C ASN A 323 1.40 22.81 2.66
N PHE A 324 1.54 22.50 3.93
CA PHE A 324 2.04 21.21 4.40
C PHE A 324 0.95 20.15 4.17
N LYS A 325 1.04 19.38 3.09
CA LYS A 325 0.35 18.09 3.00
C LYS A 325 1.26 17.05 3.66
N PHE A 326 1.15 16.94 4.98
CA PHE A 326 1.63 15.78 5.72
C PHE A 326 0.73 14.60 5.35
N GLY A 327 1.25 13.63 4.62
CA GLY A 327 0.74 12.28 4.72
C GLY A 327 1.22 11.73 6.05
N ILE A 328 0.50 12.06 7.15
CA ILE A 328 0.80 11.50 8.47
C ILE A 328 0.39 10.03 8.42
N SER A 329 1.31 9.11 8.78
CA SER A 329 0.96 7.69 8.86
C SER A 329 -0.09 7.46 9.96
N ALA A 330 -0.88 6.40 9.83
CA ALA A 330 -1.85 5.99 10.85
C ALA A 330 -1.23 5.90 12.24
N PHE A 331 -0.05 5.31 12.33
CA PHE A 331 0.72 5.17 13.55
C PHE A 331 1.03 6.54 14.20
N SER A 332 1.50 7.51 13.38
CA SER A 332 1.78 8.86 13.86
C SER A 332 0.54 9.60 14.33
N ILE A 333 -0.61 9.41 13.65
CA ILE A 333 -1.88 10.02 14.06
C ILE A 333 -2.27 9.56 15.47
N ILE A 334 -2.18 8.26 15.73
CA ILE A 334 -2.55 7.67 17.01
C ILE A 334 -1.57 8.10 18.11
N LEU A 335 -0.24 8.11 17.83
CA LEU A 335 0.74 8.61 18.81
C LEU A 335 0.54 10.09 19.16
N ILE A 336 0.20 10.92 18.16
CA ILE A 336 -0.13 12.34 18.40
C ILE A 336 -1.39 12.43 19.27
N LEU A 337 -2.41 11.61 19.04
CA LEU A 337 -3.61 11.56 19.85
C LEU A 337 -3.26 11.23 21.32
N ILE A 338 -2.47 10.19 21.56
CA ILE A 338 -2.04 9.82 22.92
C ILE A 338 -1.26 10.96 23.58
N ALA A 339 -0.37 11.63 22.83
CA ALA A 339 0.38 12.78 23.34
C ALA A 339 -0.55 13.97 23.72
N VAL A 340 -1.55 14.25 22.88
CA VAL A 340 -2.55 15.29 23.15
C VAL A 340 -3.35 14.95 24.40
N LEU A 341 -3.80 13.69 24.55
CA LEU A 341 -4.51 13.25 25.76
C LEU A 341 -3.65 13.38 27.01
N ALA A 342 -2.36 12.95 26.94
CA ALA A 342 -1.44 13.11 28.07
C ALA A 342 -1.25 14.58 28.45
N ILE A 343 -1.07 15.47 27.48
CA ILE A 343 -0.95 16.91 27.71
C ILE A 343 -2.24 17.49 28.29
N LEU A 344 -3.41 17.07 27.81
CA LEU A 344 -4.73 17.56 28.29
C LEU A 344 -4.90 17.33 29.79
N THR A 345 -4.42 16.21 30.34
CA THR A 345 -4.53 15.93 31.77
C THR A 345 -3.87 17.01 32.64
N HIS A 346 -2.87 17.74 32.13
CA HIS A 346 -2.20 18.80 32.91
C HIS A 346 -2.99 20.10 32.99
N PHE A 347 -4.00 20.30 32.14
CA PHE A 347 -4.86 21.48 32.14
C PHE A 347 -6.18 21.28 32.88
N LEU A 348 -6.52 20.04 33.25
CA LEU A 348 -7.75 19.68 33.95
C LEU A 348 -7.52 19.71 35.47
N PRO A 349 -8.57 19.77 36.28
CA PRO A 349 -8.48 19.68 37.76
C PRO A 349 -7.78 18.38 38.18
N GLU A 350 -7.16 18.41 39.36
CA GLU A 350 -6.54 17.20 39.92
C GLU A 350 -7.58 16.33 40.62
N ALA A 351 -7.48 15.02 40.47
CA ALA A 351 -8.42 14.07 41.06
C ALA A 351 -8.36 14.11 42.58
N THR A 352 -9.52 14.05 43.21
CA THR A 352 -9.68 13.96 44.68
C THR A 352 -9.92 12.49 45.03
N PHE A 353 -9.28 12.01 46.10
CA PHE A 353 -9.40 10.66 46.60
C PHE A 353 -9.95 10.64 48.01
N VAL A 354 -10.80 9.66 48.33
CA VAL A 354 -11.25 9.34 49.67
C VAL A 354 -10.76 7.92 49.99
N GLY A 355 -9.68 7.81 50.76
CA GLY A 355 -8.92 6.59 50.89
C GLY A 355 -8.24 6.27 49.56
N ASP A 356 -8.40 5.04 49.05
CA ASP A 356 -7.86 4.59 47.76
C ASP A 356 -8.85 4.76 46.58
N GLU A 357 -10.07 5.28 46.84
CA GLU A 357 -11.09 5.45 45.82
C GLU A 357 -11.17 6.90 45.34
N ILE A 358 -11.29 7.07 44.00
CA ILE A 358 -11.44 8.37 43.37
C ILE A 358 -12.87 8.91 43.61
N VAL A 359 -12.97 10.20 43.90
CA VAL A 359 -14.26 10.92 43.88
C VAL A 359 -14.61 11.17 42.42
N ASN A 360 -15.62 10.47 41.93
CA ASN A 360 -16.02 10.49 40.53
C ASN A 360 -16.24 11.92 40.01
N GLY A 361 -15.68 12.22 38.84
CA GLY A 361 -15.81 13.54 38.18
C GLY A 361 -15.03 14.68 38.86
N SER A 362 -14.29 14.45 39.97
CA SER A 362 -13.57 15.51 40.69
C SER A 362 -12.38 16.07 39.90
N GLY A 363 -11.73 15.24 39.10
CA GLY A 363 -10.56 15.62 38.33
C GLY A 363 -9.84 14.42 37.67
N VAL A 364 -8.60 14.61 37.26
CA VAL A 364 -7.75 13.63 36.60
C VAL A 364 -6.42 13.48 37.32
N VAL A 365 -5.81 12.29 37.22
CA VAL A 365 -4.41 12.08 37.58
C VAL A 365 -3.53 12.57 36.43
N LYS A 366 -2.54 13.43 36.73
CA LYS A 366 -1.65 14.00 35.71
C LYS A 366 -0.85 12.90 35.04
N ALA A 367 -0.92 12.81 33.72
CA ALA A 367 -0.15 11.84 32.94
C ALA A 367 1.36 12.10 33.09
N THR A 368 2.10 11.09 33.48
CA THR A 368 3.58 11.15 33.51
C THR A 368 4.14 10.81 32.11
N LEU A 369 5.40 11.19 31.87
CA LEU A 369 6.12 10.74 30.67
C LEU A 369 6.15 9.20 30.59
N ALA A 370 6.26 8.52 31.72
CA ALA A 370 6.21 7.06 31.80
C ALA A 370 4.84 6.52 31.33
N ASN A 371 3.72 7.12 31.72
CA ASN A 371 2.39 6.72 31.24
C ASN A 371 2.29 6.84 29.71
N PHE A 372 2.78 7.95 29.15
CA PHE A 372 2.80 8.16 27.68
C PHE A 372 3.67 7.12 26.96
N LEU A 373 4.93 6.92 27.41
CA LEU A 373 5.85 5.99 26.76
C LEU A 373 5.43 4.52 26.90
N MET A 374 4.79 4.16 28.04
CA MET A 374 4.30 2.81 28.28
C MET A 374 2.96 2.51 27.60
N SER A 375 2.22 3.54 27.16
CA SER A 375 0.89 3.34 26.54
C SER A 375 0.89 2.35 25.38
N PRO A 376 1.83 2.39 24.39
CA PRO A 376 1.85 1.42 23.32
C PRO A 376 2.11 -0.03 23.80
N VAL A 377 2.98 -0.20 24.81
CA VAL A 377 3.32 -1.51 25.38
C VAL A 377 2.13 -2.09 26.17
N LYS A 378 1.48 -1.27 26.97
CA LYS A 378 0.29 -1.66 27.74
C LYS A 378 -0.91 -1.91 26.81
N GLY A 379 -1.06 -1.09 25.76
CA GLY A 379 -2.06 -1.32 24.71
C GLY A 379 -1.83 -2.63 23.96
N PHE A 380 -0.55 -3.03 23.71
CA PHE A 380 -0.25 -4.32 23.13
C PHE A 380 -0.65 -5.48 24.05
N ALA A 381 -0.37 -5.35 25.36
CA ALA A 381 -0.75 -6.37 26.34
C ALA A 381 -2.29 -6.50 26.44
N ASP A 382 -3.03 -5.38 26.36
CA ASP A 382 -4.50 -5.35 26.37
C ASP A 382 -5.10 -5.98 25.10
N ALA A 383 -4.44 -5.86 23.96
CA ALA A 383 -4.90 -6.37 22.66
C ALA A 383 -4.27 -7.72 22.29
N ILE A 384 -3.59 -8.43 23.18
CA ILE A 384 -2.75 -9.59 22.84
C ILE A 384 -3.53 -10.69 22.11
N ASP A 385 -4.76 -10.98 22.53
CA ASP A 385 -5.59 -12.02 21.96
C ASP A 385 -5.96 -11.72 20.51
N VAL A 386 -6.35 -10.49 20.22
CA VAL A 386 -6.62 -9.99 18.87
C VAL A 386 -5.36 -10.04 18.01
N CYS A 387 -4.21 -9.67 18.57
CA CYS A 387 -2.92 -9.68 17.88
C CYS A 387 -2.51 -11.11 17.50
N ILE A 388 -2.65 -12.07 18.40
CA ILE A 388 -2.37 -13.50 18.13
C ILE A 388 -3.31 -14.03 17.06
N PHE A 389 -4.61 -13.73 17.14
CA PHE A 389 -5.57 -14.14 16.14
C PHE A 389 -5.20 -13.62 14.74
N ILE A 390 -4.83 -12.34 14.62
CA ILE A 390 -4.44 -11.74 13.33
C ILE A 390 -3.15 -12.36 12.78
N PHE A 391 -2.17 -12.70 13.62
CA PHE A 391 -0.98 -13.45 13.20
C PHE A 391 -1.33 -14.80 12.59
N ILE A 392 -2.15 -15.57 13.29
CA ILE A 392 -2.55 -16.91 12.85
C ILE A 392 -3.39 -16.82 11.58
N LEU A 393 -4.30 -15.85 11.50
CA LEU A 393 -5.11 -15.58 10.33
C LEU A 393 -4.23 -15.26 9.11
N GLY A 394 -3.21 -14.43 9.26
CA GLY A 394 -2.25 -14.10 8.20
C GLY A 394 -1.52 -15.35 7.68
N GLY A 395 -1.04 -16.20 8.59
CA GLY A 395 -0.40 -17.48 8.27
C GLY A 395 -1.34 -18.41 7.51
N PHE A 396 -2.57 -18.59 7.99
CA PHE A 396 -3.64 -19.38 7.35
C PHE A 396 -3.93 -18.89 5.92
N LEU A 397 -4.13 -17.59 5.74
CA LEU A 397 -4.42 -16.99 4.43
C LEU A 397 -3.30 -17.20 3.43
N ASN A 398 -2.03 -17.11 3.85
CA ASN A 398 -0.89 -17.31 2.96
C ASN A 398 -0.72 -18.78 2.56
N ILE A 399 -0.96 -19.74 3.46
CA ILE A 399 -1.00 -21.17 3.12
C ILE A 399 -2.02 -21.44 2.00
N ILE A 400 -3.22 -20.85 2.08
CA ILE A 400 -4.25 -20.99 1.05
C ILE A 400 -3.87 -20.27 -0.24
N ALA A 401 -3.32 -19.05 -0.17
CA ALA A 401 -2.89 -18.29 -1.33
C ALA A 401 -1.86 -19.08 -2.17
N LYS A 402 -0.93 -19.79 -1.53
CA LYS A 402 0.06 -20.64 -2.20
C LYS A 402 -0.56 -21.84 -2.94
N THR A 403 -1.80 -22.22 -2.67
CA THR A 403 -2.50 -23.26 -3.44
C THR A 403 -3.05 -22.76 -4.78
N GLY A 404 -3.12 -21.44 -4.99
CA GLY A 404 -3.80 -20.81 -6.12
C GLY A 404 -5.33 -21.01 -6.11
N ALA A 405 -5.89 -21.58 -5.02
CA ALA A 405 -7.33 -21.86 -4.95
C ALA A 405 -8.18 -20.57 -4.91
N LEU A 406 -7.74 -19.57 -4.13
CA LEU A 406 -8.43 -18.29 -4.03
C LEU A 406 -8.43 -17.55 -5.37
N GLU A 407 -7.26 -17.47 -6.03
CA GLU A 407 -7.12 -16.79 -7.32
C GLU A 407 -8.00 -17.44 -8.40
N THR A 408 -7.92 -18.78 -8.54
CA THR A 408 -8.77 -19.52 -9.49
C THR A 408 -10.24 -19.42 -9.14
N GLY A 409 -10.59 -19.47 -7.82
CA GLY A 409 -11.96 -19.32 -7.33
C GLY A 409 -12.57 -17.98 -7.70
N VAL A 410 -11.83 -16.88 -7.52
CA VAL A 410 -12.21 -15.52 -7.90
C VAL A 410 -12.44 -15.44 -9.42
N LYS A 411 -11.52 -15.96 -10.24
CA LYS A 411 -11.68 -15.99 -11.71
C LYS A 411 -12.97 -16.70 -12.14
N VAL A 412 -13.25 -17.87 -11.56
CA VAL A 412 -14.48 -18.65 -11.86
C VAL A 412 -15.73 -17.90 -11.39
N LEU A 413 -15.69 -17.26 -10.20
CA LEU A 413 -16.82 -16.48 -9.69
C LEU A 413 -17.15 -15.30 -10.61
N VAL A 414 -16.14 -14.52 -11.00
CA VAL A 414 -16.29 -13.36 -11.90
C VAL A 414 -16.81 -13.81 -13.27
N GLN A 415 -16.30 -14.92 -13.81
CA GLN A 415 -16.81 -15.49 -15.07
C GLN A 415 -18.29 -15.87 -15.00
N LYS A 416 -18.73 -16.49 -13.89
CA LYS A 416 -20.15 -16.84 -13.68
C LYS A 416 -21.06 -15.64 -13.50
N LEU A 417 -20.55 -14.53 -13.00
CA LEU A 417 -21.28 -13.28 -12.73
C LEU A 417 -21.19 -12.28 -13.88
N LYS A 418 -20.60 -12.65 -15.03
CA LYS A 418 -20.38 -11.77 -16.16
C LYS A 418 -21.64 -10.93 -16.49
N GLY A 419 -21.53 -9.60 -16.33
CA GLY A 419 -22.60 -8.62 -16.50
C GLY A 419 -23.46 -8.34 -15.26
N LYS A 420 -23.29 -9.09 -14.16
CA LYS A 420 -24.05 -8.92 -12.88
C LYS A 420 -23.13 -8.73 -11.67
N GLU A 421 -21.87 -8.34 -11.87
CA GLU A 421 -20.86 -8.26 -10.81
C GLU A 421 -21.22 -7.25 -9.70
N LEU A 422 -21.98 -6.20 -10.06
CA LEU A 422 -22.47 -5.21 -9.08
C LEU A 422 -23.42 -5.82 -8.02
N LEU A 423 -24.11 -6.94 -8.33
CA LEU A 423 -24.98 -7.61 -7.35
C LEU A 423 -24.20 -8.24 -6.18
N LEU A 424 -22.88 -8.47 -6.34
CA LEU A 424 -22.05 -8.94 -5.23
C LEU A 424 -22.05 -7.95 -4.06
N ILE A 425 -22.11 -6.65 -4.35
CA ILE A 425 -21.99 -5.59 -3.33
C ILE A 425 -23.10 -5.70 -2.28
N PRO A 426 -24.40 -5.58 -2.63
CA PRO A 426 -25.48 -5.63 -1.64
C PRO A 426 -25.56 -6.98 -0.94
N ILE A 427 -25.27 -8.10 -1.62
CA ILE A 427 -25.29 -9.43 -1.01
C ILE A 427 -24.22 -9.57 0.05
N LEU A 428 -22.98 -9.21 -0.26
CA LEU A 428 -21.87 -9.32 0.67
C LEU A 428 -22.00 -8.32 1.84
N MET A 429 -22.42 -7.07 1.57
CA MET A 429 -22.67 -6.09 2.61
C MET A 429 -23.76 -6.56 3.57
N PHE A 430 -24.84 -7.19 3.06
CA PHE A 430 -25.88 -7.77 3.92
C PHE A 430 -25.32 -8.89 4.80
N ILE A 431 -24.54 -9.84 4.23
CA ILE A 431 -23.94 -10.95 4.99
C ILE A 431 -23.03 -10.42 6.11
N PHE A 432 -22.13 -9.47 5.80
CA PHE A 432 -21.26 -8.86 6.81
C PHE A 432 -22.05 -8.11 7.88
N SER A 433 -23.13 -7.43 7.49
CA SER A 433 -23.97 -6.67 8.42
C SER A 433 -24.73 -7.57 9.40
N VAL A 434 -25.14 -8.77 8.97
CA VAL A 434 -25.71 -9.77 9.90
C VAL A 434 -24.70 -10.15 10.98
N GLY A 435 -23.45 -10.43 10.62
CA GLY A 435 -22.38 -10.68 11.60
C GLY A 435 -22.18 -9.48 12.54
N GLY A 436 -22.15 -8.27 12.00
CA GLY A 436 -22.02 -7.04 12.79
C GLY A 436 -23.14 -6.84 13.82
N THR A 437 -24.42 -7.05 13.40
CA THR A 437 -25.56 -6.78 14.27
C THR A 437 -25.82 -7.87 15.32
N THR A 438 -25.34 -9.10 15.07
CA THR A 438 -25.56 -10.25 15.97
C THR A 438 -24.51 -10.41 17.04
N TYR A 439 -23.23 -10.29 16.70
CA TYR A 439 -22.14 -10.48 17.67
C TYR A 439 -21.04 -9.39 17.57
N GLY A 440 -21.26 -8.34 16.82
CA GLY A 440 -20.32 -7.22 16.76
C GLY A 440 -19.12 -7.45 15.83
N MET A 441 -19.22 -8.33 14.80
CA MET A 441 -18.14 -8.65 13.87
C MET A 441 -17.53 -7.40 13.23
N LEU A 442 -16.28 -7.09 13.56
CA LEU A 442 -15.52 -6.01 12.96
C LEU A 442 -14.05 -6.40 12.75
N GLU A 443 -13.33 -6.75 13.83
CA GLU A 443 -11.92 -7.17 13.78
C GLU A 443 -11.74 -8.47 13.00
N GLU A 444 -12.68 -9.39 13.09
CA GLU A 444 -12.67 -10.68 12.39
C GLU A 444 -12.80 -10.51 10.87
N THR A 445 -13.32 -9.37 10.44
CA THR A 445 -13.44 -9.07 9.00
C THR A 445 -12.09 -8.85 8.31
N VAL A 446 -11.01 -8.62 9.06
CA VAL A 446 -9.67 -8.33 8.54
C VAL A 446 -9.21 -9.40 7.53
N GLY A 447 -9.58 -10.67 7.74
CA GLY A 447 -9.27 -11.77 6.82
C GLY A 447 -9.91 -11.66 5.43
N PHE A 448 -10.99 -10.93 5.28
CA PHE A 448 -11.74 -10.85 4.01
C PHE A 448 -11.24 -9.76 3.06
N TYR A 449 -10.46 -8.78 3.53
CA TYR A 449 -10.05 -7.65 2.70
C TYR A 449 -9.22 -8.04 1.49
N VAL A 450 -8.24 -8.93 1.65
CA VAL A 450 -7.38 -9.38 0.56
C VAL A 450 -8.19 -10.13 -0.51
N LEU A 451 -9.10 -11.02 -0.07
CA LEU A 451 -9.98 -11.78 -0.95
C LEU A 451 -10.93 -10.88 -1.73
N LEU A 452 -11.59 -9.95 -1.03
CA LEU A 452 -12.55 -9.06 -1.67
C LEU A 452 -11.86 -7.99 -2.53
N ALA A 453 -10.68 -7.50 -2.16
CA ALA A 453 -9.87 -6.63 -3.01
C ALA A 453 -9.54 -7.31 -4.34
N ALA A 454 -9.07 -8.56 -4.31
CA ALA A 454 -8.83 -9.34 -5.52
C ALA A 454 -10.11 -9.54 -6.34
N THR A 455 -11.23 -9.87 -5.67
CA THR A 455 -12.53 -10.10 -6.33
C THR A 455 -13.07 -8.82 -7.01
N MET A 456 -13.07 -7.68 -6.31
CA MET A 456 -13.61 -6.42 -6.85
C MET A 456 -12.72 -5.85 -7.95
N VAL A 457 -11.40 -5.97 -7.84
CA VAL A 457 -10.47 -5.59 -8.92
C VAL A 457 -10.66 -6.47 -10.15
N ALA A 458 -10.83 -7.79 -9.97
CA ALA A 458 -11.15 -8.72 -11.06
C ALA A 458 -12.50 -8.41 -11.72
N ALA A 459 -13.47 -7.90 -10.96
CA ALA A 459 -14.78 -7.46 -11.46
C ALA A 459 -14.76 -6.06 -12.13
N GLY A 460 -13.58 -5.43 -12.27
CA GLY A 460 -13.38 -4.12 -12.90
C GLY A 460 -13.63 -2.92 -12.00
N MET A 461 -13.71 -3.13 -10.68
CA MET A 461 -13.84 -2.10 -9.64
C MET A 461 -12.48 -1.84 -8.96
N ASP A 462 -12.45 -1.04 -7.89
CA ASP A 462 -11.23 -0.72 -7.15
C ASP A 462 -11.25 -1.28 -5.70
N THR A 463 -10.14 -1.08 -4.98
CA THR A 463 -9.99 -1.56 -3.60
C THR A 463 -10.77 -0.74 -2.58
N ILE A 464 -11.22 0.50 -2.91
CA ILE A 464 -12.16 1.24 -2.06
C ILE A 464 -13.51 0.52 -2.02
N VAL A 465 -13.99 0.02 -3.17
CA VAL A 465 -15.24 -0.77 -3.20
C VAL A 465 -15.12 -2.00 -2.32
N ALA A 466 -13.99 -2.73 -2.41
CA ALA A 466 -13.75 -3.90 -1.57
C ALA A 466 -13.76 -3.54 -0.08
N SER A 467 -13.03 -2.49 0.31
CA SER A 467 -12.98 -2.01 1.69
C SER A 467 -14.35 -1.55 2.19
N ALA A 468 -15.13 -0.87 1.33
CA ALA A 468 -16.47 -0.41 1.66
C ALA A 468 -17.45 -1.55 1.88
N VAL A 469 -17.39 -2.60 1.07
CA VAL A 469 -18.23 -3.79 1.24
C VAL A 469 -18.04 -4.42 2.61
N VAL A 470 -16.79 -4.52 3.08
CA VAL A 470 -16.47 -5.08 4.39
C VAL A 470 -16.83 -4.10 5.51
N LEU A 471 -16.19 -2.90 5.51
CA LEU A 471 -16.29 -1.93 6.60
C LEU A 471 -17.71 -1.38 6.78
N LEU A 472 -18.32 -0.90 5.69
CA LEU A 472 -19.66 -0.34 5.78
C LEU A 472 -20.72 -1.45 5.92
N GLY A 473 -20.45 -2.66 5.39
CA GLY A 473 -21.31 -3.83 5.63
C GLY A 473 -21.34 -4.21 7.10
N ALA A 474 -20.22 -4.67 7.66
CA ALA A 474 -20.11 -5.07 9.06
C ALA A 474 -20.44 -3.92 10.02
N GLY A 475 -19.90 -2.74 9.77
CA GLY A 475 -20.09 -1.58 10.62
C GLY A 475 -21.52 -1.06 10.67
N SER A 476 -22.31 -1.17 9.58
CA SER A 476 -23.76 -0.89 9.62
C SER A 476 -24.48 -1.85 10.56
N GLY A 477 -24.05 -3.11 10.62
CA GLY A 477 -24.55 -4.09 11.58
C GLY A 477 -24.18 -3.72 13.02
N VAL A 478 -22.90 -3.41 13.26
CA VAL A 478 -22.42 -2.99 14.61
C VAL A 478 -23.14 -1.74 15.10
N LEU A 479 -23.44 -0.79 14.23
CA LEU A 479 -24.21 0.40 14.56
C LEU A 479 -25.63 0.06 15.07
N GLY A 480 -26.27 -0.97 14.49
CA GLY A 480 -27.56 -1.43 14.95
C GLY A 480 -27.51 -2.37 16.15
N SER A 481 -26.50 -3.25 16.22
CA SER A 481 -26.23 -4.19 17.34
C SER A 481 -27.49 -4.79 17.98
N THR A 482 -28.32 -5.46 17.19
CA THR A 482 -29.65 -5.93 17.64
C THR A 482 -29.60 -6.89 18.83
N ILE A 483 -28.73 -7.89 18.73
CA ILE A 483 -28.52 -8.91 19.79
C ILE A 483 -27.05 -9.07 20.17
N ASN A 484 -26.26 -8.05 19.91
CA ASN A 484 -24.82 -8.01 20.13
C ASN A 484 -24.48 -8.07 21.63
N PRO A 485 -23.87 -9.16 22.13
CA PRO A 485 -23.57 -9.30 23.56
C PRO A 485 -22.52 -8.32 24.05
N PHE A 486 -21.60 -7.87 23.17
CA PHE A 486 -20.49 -6.97 23.53
C PHE A 486 -20.85 -5.50 23.58
N ALA A 487 -21.92 -5.09 22.93
CA ALA A 487 -22.44 -3.73 22.99
C ALA A 487 -23.70 -3.69 23.87
N ASN A 488 -24.85 -4.18 23.38
CA ASN A 488 -26.11 -4.16 24.11
C ASN A 488 -26.08 -5.03 25.38
N GLY A 489 -25.53 -6.25 25.28
CA GLY A 489 -25.48 -7.17 26.42
C GLY A 489 -24.68 -6.59 27.58
N VAL A 490 -23.47 -6.06 27.32
CA VAL A 490 -22.65 -5.42 28.35
C VAL A 490 -23.31 -4.13 28.83
N ALA A 491 -23.91 -3.29 27.98
CA ALA A 491 -24.60 -2.08 28.40
C ALA A 491 -25.74 -2.39 29.37
N ILE A 492 -26.61 -3.34 29.04
CA ILE A 492 -27.73 -3.76 29.88
C ILE A 492 -27.24 -4.34 31.23
N SER A 493 -26.22 -5.22 31.20
CA SER A 493 -25.68 -5.83 32.42
C SER A 493 -24.91 -4.87 33.32
N SER A 494 -24.51 -3.70 32.82
CA SER A 494 -23.82 -2.65 33.57
C SER A 494 -24.78 -1.70 34.30
N LEU A 495 -26.07 -1.82 34.05
CA LEU A 495 -27.07 -1.03 34.76
C LEU A 495 -27.33 -1.59 36.19
N PRO A 496 -27.73 -0.74 37.16
CA PRO A 496 -28.25 -1.21 38.43
C PRO A 496 -29.46 -2.13 38.25
N GLU A 497 -29.56 -3.19 39.05
CA GLU A 497 -30.66 -4.17 39.00
C GLU A 497 -32.06 -3.53 39.18
N THR A 498 -32.14 -2.33 39.74
CA THR A 498 -33.39 -1.56 39.93
C THR A 498 -33.94 -0.98 38.63
N ILE A 499 -33.14 -0.96 37.54
CA ILE A 499 -33.56 -0.37 36.27
C ILE A 499 -33.83 -1.52 35.26
N ALA A 500 -35.11 -1.76 35.02
CA ALA A 500 -35.54 -2.73 34.02
C ALA A 500 -35.40 -2.15 32.61
N VAL A 501 -34.94 -2.96 31.69
CA VAL A 501 -34.80 -2.59 30.26
C VAL A 501 -35.65 -3.52 29.39
N ASP A 502 -36.46 -2.92 28.53
CA ASP A 502 -37.20 -3.68 27.50
C ASP A 502 -36.26 -4.07 26.35
N GLN A 503 -35.76 -5.32 26.37
CA GLN A 503 -34.91 -5.86 25.32
C GLN A 503 -35.62 -5.87 23.93
N GLY A 504 -36.95 -6.01 23.90
CA GLY A 504 -37.70 -5.93 22.65
C GLY A 504 -37.59 -4.55 22.00
N ALA A 505 -37.70 -3.48 22.81
CA ALA A 505 -37.52 -2.10 22.35
C ALA A 505 -36.07 -1.85 21.84
N THR A 506 -35.04 -2.30 22.57
CA THR A 506 -33.65 -2.17 22.11
C THR A 506 -33.40 -2.88 20.80
N ILE A 507 -33.93 -4.12 20.62
CA ILE A 507 -33.83 -4.89 19.38
C ILE A 507 -34.55 -4.18 18.22
N LEU A 508 -35.73 -3.61 18.47
CA LEU A 508 -36.48 -2.90 17.46
C LEU A 508 -35.76 -1.63 16.98
N ILE A 509 -35.28 -0.79 17.93
CA ILE A 509 -34.51 0.42 17.62
C ILE A 509 -33.23 0.02 16.84
N GLY A 510 -32.51 -0.99 17.34
CA GLY A 510 -31.29 -1.51 16.68
C GLY A 510 -31.57 -2.03 15.27
N THR A 511 -32.67 -2.72 15.04
CA THR A 511 -33.06 -3.23 13.71
C THR A 511 -33.31 -2.08 12.73
N ILE A 512 -33.98 -1.02 13.16
CA ILE A 512 -34.24 0.16 12.32
C ILE A 512 -32.93 0.86 12.00
N LEU A 513 -32.07 1.10 12.99
CA LEU A 513 -30.75 1.69 12.82
C LEU A 513 -29.88 0.87 11.84
N TRP A 514 -29.85 -0.46 12.01
CA TRP A 514 -29.13 -1.38 11.12
C TRP A 514 -29.60 -1.28 9.68
N LEU A 515 -30.90 -1.46 9.43
CA LEU A 515 -31.44 -1.50 8.08
C LEU A 515 -31.30 -0.16 7.34
N VAL A 516 -31.50 0.98 8.06
CA VAL A 516 -31.34 2.31 7.47
C VAL A 516 -29.89 2.61 7.15
N SER A 517 -28.96 2.34 8.09
CA SER A 517 -27.52 2.56 7.84
C SER A 517 -26.97 1.66 6.71
N LEU A 518 -27.43 0.40 6.65
CA LEU A 518 -27.07 -0.54 5.59
C LEU A 518 -27.61 -0.07 4.22
N ALA A 519 -28.87 0.38 4.15
CA ALA A 519 -29.46 0.87 2.91
C ALA A 519 -28.70 2.11 2.37
N ILE A 520 -28.37 3.07 3.25
CA ILE A 520 -27.55 4.24 2.89
C ILE A 520 -26.19 3.79 2.38
N SER A 521 -25.51 2.90 3.11
CA SER A 521 -24.19 2.37 2.76
C SER A 521 -24.20 1.67 1.38
N ILE A 522 -25.15 0.75 1.16
CA ILE A 522 -25.31 0.06 -0.13
C ILE A 522 -25.53 1.05 -1.28
N GLY A 523 -26.41 2.04 -1.09
CA GLY A 523 -26.70 3.05 -2.09
C GLY A 523 -25.46 3.80 -2.55
N PHE A 524 -24.67 4.32 -1.61
CA PHE A 524 -23.44 5.05 -1.92
C PHE A 524 -22.37 4.16 -2.56
N VAL A 525 -22.16 2.94 -2.04
CA VAL A 525 -21.17 2.01 -2.59
C VAL A 525 -21.55 1.58 -4.00
N MET A 526 -22.83 1.28 -4.27
CA MET A 526 -23.32 0.90 -5.60
C MET A 526 -23.12 2.02 -6.63
N ILE A 527 -23.44 3.26 -6.26
CA ILE A 527 -23.27 4.44 -7.15
C ILE A 527 -21.79 4.61 -7.47
N TYR A 528 -20.90 4.53 -6.47
CA TYR A 528 -19.46 4.65 -6.66
C TYR A 528 -18.90 3.50 -7.50
N ALA A 529 -19.25 2.26 -7.19
CA ALA A 529 -18.79 1.08 -7.91
C ALA A 529 -19.22 1.09 -9.39
N ALA A 530 -20.46 1.48 -9.67
CA ALA A 530 -20.96 1.62 -11.04
C ALA A 530 -20.17 2.68 -11.82
N LYS A 531 -19.82 3.82 -11.18
CA LYS A 531 -19.03 4.89 -11.77
C LYS A 531 -17.61 4.42 -12.10
N VAL A 532 -16.92 3.77 -11.15
CA VAL A 532 -15.54 3.26 -11.33
C VAL A 532 -15.50 2.15 -12.38
N LYS A 533 -16.51 1.25 -12.39
CA LYS A 533 -16.62 0.19 -13.38
C LYS A 533 -16.81 0.73 -14.80
N LYS A 534 -17.58 1.82 -14.96
CA LYS A 534 -17.81 2.47 -16.26
C LYS A 534 -16.58 3.23 -16.73
N ASP A 535 -15.89 3.90 -15.82
CA ASP A 535 -14.70 4.70 -16.08
C ASP A 535 -13.69 4.55 -14.94
N LYS A 536 -12.62 3.82 -15.21
CA LYS A 536 -11.52 3.58 -14.24
C LYS A 536 -10.83 4.86 -13.77
N GLY A 537 -10.87 5.93 -14.59
CA GLY A 537 -10.35 7.25 -14.20
C GLY A 537 -11.17 7.96 -13.11
N SER A 538 -12.40 7.48 -12.85
CA SER A 538 -13.28 7.98 -11.79
C SER A 538 -12.96 7.45 -10.39
N THR A 539 -11.94 6.61 -10.23
CA THR A 539 -11.51 6.11 -8.92
C THR A 539 -11.05 7.24 -8.01
N PHE A 540 -11.33 7.11 -6.72
CA PHE A 540 -10.88 8.04 -5.68
C PHE A 540 -9.47 7.74 -5.17
N LEU A 541 -8.92 6.57 -5.55
CA LEU A 541 -7.54 6.17 -5.23
C LEU A 541 -6.54 7.12 -5.87
N SER A 542 -5.52 7.50 -5.12
CA SER A 542 -4.36 8.21 -5.65
C SER A 542 -3.64 7.34 -6.70
N LEU A 543 -2.84 7.94 -7.57
CA LEU A 543 -2.04 7.21 -8.55
C LEU A 543 -1.10 6.19 -7.90
N GLN A 544 -0.64 6.45 -6.68
CA GLN A 544 0.22 5.54 -5.94
C GLN A 544 -0.57 4.32 -5.45
N GLU A 545 -1.75 4.52 -4.87
CA GLU A 545 -2.65 3.44 -4.45
C GLU A 545 -3.10 2.58 -5.64
N GLN A 546 -3.40 3.19 -6.79
CA GLN A 546 -3.73 2.45 -8.02
C GLN A 546 -2.58 1.53 -8.45
N LYS A 547 -1.33 1.99 -8.38
CA LYS A 547 -0.15 1.15 -8.67
C LYS A 547 -0.01 -0.01 -7.68
N VAL A 548 -0.26 0.24 -6.38
CA VAL A 548 -0.26 -0.80 -5.34
C VAL A 548 -1.36 -1.82 -5.62
N MET A 549 -2.56 -1.35 -5.94
CA MET A 549 -3.70 -2.19 -6.31
C MET A 549 -3.36 -3.08 -7.52
N GLU A 550 -2.83 -2.50 -8.62
CA GLU A 550 -2.46 -3.24 -9.81
C GLU A 550 -1.36 -4.27 -9.54
N LYS A 551 -0.32 -3.90 -8.76
CA LYS A 551 0.78 -4.79 -8.40
C LYS A 551 0.32 -5.95 -7.50
N LYS A 552 -0.58 -5.68 -6.55
CA LYS A 552 -1.00 -6.64 -5.52
C LYS A 552 -2.15 -7.54 -6.02
N PHE A 553 -3.09 -6.98 -6.78
CA PHE A 553 -4.33 -7.64 -7.17
C PHE A 553 -4.56 -7.72 -8.69
N GLY A 554 -3.75 -7.00 -9.50
CA GLY A 554 -3.92 -6.92 -10.96
C GLY A 554 -3.19 -8.00 -11.77
N LYS A 555 -2.53 -8.97 -11.14
CA LYS A 555 -1.76 -10.01 -11.84
C LYS A 555 -2.67 -10.96 -12.62
N ASP A 556 -2.41 -11.02 -13.95
CA ASP A 556 -2.87 -12.01 -14.93
C ASP A 556 -4.40 -12.22 -15.10
N GLN A 557 -5.12 -11.15 -15.48
CA GLN A 557 -6.51 -11.27 -15.93
C GLN A 557 -6.68 -11.67 -17.42
N THR A 558 -5.60 -11.76 -18.22
CA THR A 558 -5.70 -11.73 -19.68
C THR A 558 -5.44 -13.03 -20.43
N LYS A 559 -5.24 -14.19 -19.81
CA LYS A 559 -4.81 -15.39 -20.58
C LYS A 559 -5.54 -16.71 -20.37
N GLU A 560 -6.62 -16.80 -19.61
CA GLU A 560 -7.43 -18.03 -19.60
C GLU A 560 -8.91 -17.71 -19.75
N GLU A 561 -9.43 -17.87 -20.96
CA GLU A 561 -10.88 -17.74 -21.28
C GLU A 561 -11.76 -18.77 -20.54
N HIS A 562 -11.19 -19.82 -19.95
CA HIS A 562 -11.92 -20.89 -19.25
C HIS A 562 -11.18 -21.38 -17.99
N ALA A 563 -11.11 -20.54 -16.94
CA ALA A 563 -10.61 -20.99 -15.64
C ALA A 563 -11.53 -22.07 -15.05
N LYS A 564 -10.98 -23.26 -14.75
CA LYS A 564 -11.68 -24.35 -14.07
C LYS A 564 -10.96 -24.70 -12.78
N LEU A 565 -11.75 -24.82 -11.69
CA LEU A 565 -11.22 -25.31 -10.41
C LEU A 565 -10.88 -26.80 -10.49
N THR A 566 -9.65 -27.14 -10.08
CA THR A 566 -9.27 -28.54 -9.84
C THR A 566 -10.01 -29.09 -8.62
N SER A 567 -10.09 -30.42 -8.49
CA SER A 567 -10.75 -31.06 -7.33
C SER A 567 -10.09 -30.65 -5.99
N LYS A 568 -8.76 -30.49 -5.96
CA LYS A 568 -8.04 -30.03 -4.76
C LYS A 568 -8.38 -28.58 -4.42
N GLN A 569 -8.42 -27.68 -5.42
CA GLN A 569 -8.81 -26.30 -5.20
C GLN A 569 -10.24 -26.15 -4.71
N LYS A 570 -11.18 -26.97 -5.22
CA LYS A 570 -12.57 -27.01 -4.71
C LYS A 570 -12.61 -27.40 -3.23
N VAL A 571 -11.89 -28.45 -2.84
CA VAL A 571 -11.80 -28.89 -1.44
C VAL A 571 -11.20 -27.78 -0.58
N THR A 572 -10.11 -27.16 -1.03
CA THR A 572 -9.48 -26.03 -0.31
C THR A 572 -10.44 -24.88 -0.10
N LEU A 573 -11.23 -24.48 -1.11
CA LEU A 573 -12.23 -23.41 -0.98
C LEU A 573 -13.40 -23.78 -0.07
N ILE A 574 -13.83 -25.04 -0.09
CA ILE A 574 -14.86 -25.54 0.84
C ILE A 574 -14.34 -25.50 2.28
N LEU A 575 -13.12 -25.98 2.52
CA LEU A 575 -12.51 -25.93 3.85
C LEU A 575 -12.28 -24.49 4.31
N PHE A 576 -11.87 -23.61 3.41
CA PHE A 576 -11.76 -22.18 3.68
C PHE A 576 -13.10 -21.57 4.15
N GLY A 577 -14.16 -21.78 3.40
CA GLY A 577 -15.51 -21.32 3.78
C GLY A 577 -16.00 -21.94 5.09
N LEU A 578 -15.75 -23.24 5.31
CA LEU A 578 -16.12 -23.95 6.53
C LEU A 578 -15.35 -23.41 7.75
N THR A 579 -14.08 -23.04 7.59
CA THR A 579 -13.27 -22.45 8.66
C THR A 579 -13.93 -21.18 9.21
N PHE A 580 -14.30 -20.26 8.33
CA PHE A 580 -14.98 -19.01 8.73
C PHE A 580 -16.40 -19.26 9.24
N PHE A 581 -17.12 -20.20 8.63
CA PHE A 581 -18.48 -20.55 9.08
C PHE A 581 -18.48 -21.09 10.52
N ILE A 582 -17.56 -21.99 10.85
CA ILE A 582 -17.43 -22.53 12.22
C ILE A 582 -16.97 -21.45 13.20
N MET A 583 -16.04 -20.57 12.80
CA MET A 583 -15.66 -19.43 13.62
C MET A 583 -16.87 -18.56 13.97
N ILE A 584 -17.71 -18.21 12.98
CA ILE A 584 -18.93 -17.42 13.20
C ILE A 584 -19.85 -18.13 14.19
N LEU A 585 -20.08 -19.44 14.05
CA LEU A 585 -20.88 -20.21 15.00
C LEU A 585 -20.26 -20.21 16.40
N GLY A 586 -18.93 -20.24 16.49
CA GLY A 586 -18.20 -20.19 17.76
C GLY A 586 -18.43 -18.89 18.55
N PHE A 587 -18.66 -17.78 17.87
CA PHE A 587 -18.90 -16.48 18.50
C PHE A 587 -20.38 -16.18 18.83
N ILE A 588 -21.32 -17.04 18.42
CA ILE A 588 -22.76 -16.82 18.70
C ILE A 588 -23.17 -17.52 19.98
N PRO A 589 -23.42 -16.81 21.10
CA PRO A 589 -23.66 -17.43 22.42
C PRO A 589 -24.81 -18.44 22.44
N TYR A 590 -25.87 -18.21 21.68
CA TYR A 590 -27.03 -19.11 21.58
C TYR A 590 -26.69 -20.51 21.01
N VAL A 591 -25.56 -20.67 20.37
CA VAL A 591 -25.06 -21.95 19.85
C VAL A 591 -24.58 -22.85 20.99
N ALA A 592 -24.13 -22.27 22.11
CA ALA A 592 -23.68 -23.02 23.29
C ALA A 592 -24.81 -23.84 23.93
N ASP A 593 -26.06 -23.45 23.79
CA ASP A 593 -27.23 -24.14 24.34
C ASP A 593 -27.57 -25.41 23.55
N ILE A 594 -26.93 -25.63 22.40
CA ILE A 594 -27.17 -26.80 21.54
C ILE A 594 -26.38 -28.02 22.05
N LYS A 595 -26.99 -28.84 22.86
CA LYS A 595 -26.36 -29.97 23.58
C LYS A 595 -25.48 -30.89 22.73
N TRP A 596 -25.83 -31.17 21.46
CA TRP A 596 -25.04 -32.06 20.61
C TRP A 596 -23.73 -31.43 20.12
N LEU A 597 -23.58 -30.10 20.21
CA LEU A 597 -22.33 -29.39 19.88
C LEU A 597 -21.32 -29.34 21.05
N SER A 598 -21.70 -29.85 22.21
CA SER A 598 -20.81 -29.85 23.40
C SER A 598 -19.48 -30.59 23.15
N PHE A 599 -19.43 -31.53 22.18
CA PHE A 599 -18.19 -32.20 21.77
C PHE A 599 -17.10 -31.24 21.27
N SER A 600 -17.49 -30.03 20.83
CA SER A 600 -16.55 -29.04 20.30
C SER A 600 -15.50 -28.58 21.32
N SER A 601 -15.80 -28.70 22.63
CA SER A 601 -14.84 -28.42 23.70
C SER A 601 -13.60 -29.31 23.66
N PHE A 602 -13.67 -30.49 23.01
CA PHE A 602 -12.51 -31.34 22.79
C PHE A 602 -11.38 -30.69 22.01
N LEU A 603 -11.69 -29.77 21.10
CA LEU A 603 -10.70 -29.12 20.21
C LEU A 603 -10.06 -27.90 20.84
N THR A 604 -10.81 -27.10 21.56
CA THR A 604 -10.38 -25.76 22.02
C THR A 604 -10.48 -25.55 23.53
N GLY A 605 -11.07 -26.48 24.24
CA GLY A 605 -11.38 -26.34 25.67
C GLY A 605 -12.75 -25.76 25.94
N GLU A 606 -13.28 -24.96 25.01
CA GLU A 606 -14.58 -24.27 25.10
C GLU A 606 -15.56 -24.81 24.06
N VAL A 607 -16.85 -24.84 24.39
CA VAL A 607 -17.91 -25.23 23.45
C VAL A 607 -18.15 -24.17 22.40
N LEU A 608 -18.59 -24.58 21.21
CA LEU A 608 -19.06 -23.63 20.20
C LEU A 608 -20.17 -22.75 20.78
N GLY A 609 -20.06 -21.46 20.59
CA GLY A 609 -20.92 -20.44 21.19
C GLY A 609 -20.27 -19.67 22.32
N ASN A 610 -19.21 -20.24 22.93
CA ASN A 610 -18.41 -19.57 23.97
C ASN A 610 -16.99 -19.20 23.49
N TRP A 611 -16.75 -19.34 22.20
CA TRP A 611 -15.44 -19.03 21.64
C TRP A 611 -15.15 -17.52 21.66
N TYR A 612 -13.85 -17.22 21.84
CA TYR A 612 -13.30 -15.90 21.65
C TYR A 612 -12.06 -15.98 20.73
N PHE A 613 -11.18 -15.00 20.72
CA PHE A 613 -10.02 -14.96 19.81
C PHE A 613 -9.05 -16.15 20.03
N ALA A 614 -8.91 -16.64 21.25
CA ALA A 614 -8.02 -17.76 21.56
C ALA A 614 -8.48 -19.05 20.88
N GLU A 615 -9.74 -19.41 21.02
CA GLU A 615 -10.33 -20.63 20.44
C GLU A 615 -10.38 -20.54 18.92
N ALA A 616 -10.74 -19.37 18.37
CA ALA A 616 -10.69 -19.11 16.94
C ALA A 616 -9.26 -19.28 16.39
N SER A 617 -8.25 -18.81 17.12
CA SER A 617 -6.83 -18.95 16.76
C SER A 617 -6.43 -20.42 16.64
N VAL A 618 -6.79 -21.25 17.61
CA VAL A 618 -6.53 -22.71 17.58
C VAL A 618 -7.21 -23.35 16.36
N TRP A 619 -8.48 -23.00 16.11
CA TRP A 619 -9.23 -23.51 14.98
C TRP A 619 -8.57 -23.17 13.63
N PHE A 620 -8.17 -21.91 13.42
CA PHE A 620 -7.49 -21.46 12.20
C PHE A 620 -6.13 -22.14 12.03
N LEU A 621 -5.38 -22.37 13.11
CA LEU A 621 -4.11 -23.08 13.08
C LEU A 621 -4.29 -24.53 12.63
N ILE A 622 -5.27 -25.24 13.20
CA ILE A 622 -5.61 -26.61 12.80
C ILE A 622 -5.97 -26.66 11.31
N MET A 623 -6.82 -25.77 10.86
CA MET A 623 -7.27 -25.72 9.46
C MET A 623 -6.13 -25.32 8.48
N ALA A 624 -5.20 -24.47 8.92
CA ALA A 624 -3.99 -24.15 8.15
C ALA A 624 -3.15 -25.41 7.89
N ILE A 625 -2.92 -26.21 8.92
CA ILE A 625 -2.17 -27.47 8.83
C ILE A 625 -2.90 -28.47 7.92
N ILE A 626 -4.20 -28.68 8.12
CA ILE A 626 -5.01 -29.60 7.31
C ILE A 626 -4.97 -29.22 5.82
N ILE A 627 -5.17 -27.93 5.50
CA ILE A 627 -5.14 -27.45 4.12
C ILE A 627 -3.74 -27.59 3.53
N GLY A 628 -2.69 -27.30 4.29
CA GLY A 628 -1.31 -27.49 3.88
C GLY A 628 -0.98 -28.95 3.54
N ILE A 629 -1.43 -29.91 4.36
CA ILE A 629 -1.26 -31.35 4.13
C ILE A 629 -2.01 -31.80 2.87
N ILE A 630 -3.29 -31.43 2.71
CA ILE A 630 -4.11 -31.79 1.54
C ILE A 630 -3.45 -31.31 0.25
N ASN A 631 -2.84 -30.13 0.28
CA ASN A 631 -2.17 -29.54 -0.87
C ASN A 631 -0.70 -29.98 -1.02
N LYS A 632 -0.22 -30.90 -0.18
CA LYS A 632 1.14 -31.48 -0.24
C LYS A 632 2.25 -30.42 -0.16
N GLN A 633 2.09 -29.40 0.68
CA GLN A 633 3.10 -28.36 0.85
C GLN A 633 4.34 -28.84 1.61
N GLY A 634 4.24 -29.99 2.31
CA GLY A 634 5.30 -30.49 3.18
C GLY A 634 5.44 -29.69 4.47
N GLU A 635 6.09 -30.26 5.49
CA GLU A 635 6.23 -29.60 6.80
C GLU A 635 6.94 -28.25 6.66
N LYS A 636 8.11 -28.21 6.02
CA LYS A 636 8.84 -26.96 5.80
C LYS A 636 8.04 -25.91 5.00
N GLY A 637 7.31 -26.34 3.97
CA GLY A 637 6.47 -25.44 3.18
C GLY A 637 5.31 -24.86 3.98
N ILE A 638 4.67 -25.64 4.86
CA ILE A 638 3.61 -25.16 5.76
C ILE A 638 4.17 -24.12 6.72
N VAL A 639 5.32 -24.39 7.37
CA VAL A 639 5.94 -23.49 8.35
C VAL A 639 6.40 -22.20 7.67
N ASP A 640 7.15 -22.27 6.56
CA ASP A 640 7.67 -21.09 5.86
C ASP A 640 6.53 -20.21 5.32
N ASN A 641 5.49 -20.80 4.75
CA ASN A 641 4.32 -20.04 4.27
C ASN A 641 3.53 -19.44 5.42
N PHE A 642 3.37 -20.15 6.54
CA PHE A 642 2.69 -19.63 7.72
C PHE A 642 3.44 -18.43 8.29
N ILE A 643 4.76 -18.53 8.52
CA ILE A 643 5.60 -17.44 9.05
C ILE A 643 5.56 -16.23 8.11
N SER A 644 5.67 -16.45 6.79
CA SER A 644 5.59 -15.35 5.82
C SER A 644 4.26 -14.60 5.90
N GLY A 645 3.12 -15.32 5.99
CA GLY A 645 1.81 -14.69 6.12
C GLY A 645 1.59 -13.98 7.45
N ALA A 646 2.08 -14.56 8.56
CA ALA A 646 2.07 -13.91 9.87
C ALA A 646 2.91 -12.61 9.87
N ALA A 647 4.10 -12.63 9.23
CA ALA A 647 4.95 -11.45 9.10
C ALA A 647 4.29 -10.29 8.33
N ASP A 648 3.47 -10.59 7.33
CA ASP A 648 2.71 -9.58 6.59
C ASP A 648 1.70 -8.82 7.47
N MET A 649 1.32 -9.38 8.63
CA MET A 649 0.37 -8.78 9.58
C MET A 649 1.02 -7.88 10.64
N ILE A 650 2.35 -7.84 10.75
CA ILE A 650 3.06 -7.09 11.81
C ILE A 650 2.63 -5.62 11.84
N SER A 651 2.53 -4.97 10.69
CA SER A 651 2.14 -3.55 10.64
C SER A 651 0.72 -3.31 11.15
N VAL A 652 -0.21 -4.23 10.90
CA VAL A 652 -1.59 -4.19 11.39
C VAL A 652 -1.63 -4.32 12.90
N ILE A 653 -0.92 -5.30 13.43
CA ILE A 653 -0.84 -5.60 14.86
C ILE A 653 -0.25 -4.43 15.65
N LEU A 654 0.83 -3.82 15.14
CA LEU A 654 1.42 -2.64 15.78
C LEU A 654 0.48 -1.43 15.81
N ILE A 655 -0.34 -1.23 14.77
CA ILE A 655 -1.34 -0.16 14.75
C ILE A 655 -2.41 -0.42 15.82
N ILE A 656 -2.90 -1.65 15.94
CA ILE A 656 -3.91 -2.03 16.95
C ILE A 656 -3.35 -1.83 18.36
N ALA A 657 -2.13 -2.27 18.61
CA ALA A 657 -1.45 -2.12 19.88
C ALA A 657 -1.34 -0.65 20.32
N VAL A 658 -0.92 0.23 19.39
CA VAL A 658 -0.79 1.66 19.70
C VAL A 658 -2.17 2.30 19.90
N ALA A 659 -3.18 1.90 19.14
CA ALA A 659 -4.53 2.42 19.29
C ALA A 659 -5.11 2.10 20.69
N ARG A 660 -4.93 0.88 21.17
CA ARG A 660 -5.32 0.48 22.55
C ARG A 660 -4.56 1.26 23.63
N GLY A 661 -3.36 1.76 23.33
CA GLY A 661 -2.61 2.62 24.24
C GLY A 661 -3.33 3.91 24.61
N ALA A 662 -4.19 4.46 23.75
CA ALA A 662 -5.01 5.62 24.09
C ALA A 662 -6.01 5.29 25.22
N SER A 663 -6.71 4.17 25.11
CA SER A 663 -7.65 3.70 26.15
C SER A 663 -6.94 3.44 27.48
N TYR A 664 -5.76 2.80 27.44
CA TYR A 664 -4.95 2.60 28.65
C TYR A 664 -4.57 3.95 29.31
N LEU A 665 -4.12 4.95 28.52
CA LEU A 665 -3.77 6.25 29.08
C LEU A 665 -4.97 6.93 29.75
N MET A 666 -6.14 6.90 29.13
CA MET A 666 -7.36 7.50 29.67
C MET A 666 -7.77 6.84 30.97
N SER A 667 -7.74 5.52 31.05
CA SER A 667 -8.11 4.76 32.27
C SER A 667 -7.14 5.04 33.41
N VAL A 668 -5.81 5.01 33.18
CA VAL A 668 -4.81 5.22 34.24
C VAL A 668 -4.81 6.67 34.77
N THR A 669 -5.30 7.60 33.97
CA THR A 669 -5.44 9.02 34.38
C THR A 669 -6.84 9.40 34.85
N TYR A 670 -7.78 8.48 34.81
CA TYR A 670 -9.22 8.74 35.09
C TYR A 670 -9.84 9.83 34.22
N LEU A 671 -9.25 10.09 33.05
CA LEU A 671 -9.73 11.11 32.12
C LEU A 671 -11.09 10.73 31.53
N ASP A 672 -11.32 9.46 31.28
CA ASP A 672 -12.60 8.88 30.85
C ASP A 672 -13.69 9.10 31.87
N ASN A 673 -13.43 8.78 33.16
CA ASN A 673 -14.32 9.02 34.29
C ASN A 673 -14.67 10.53 34.43
N TYR A 674 -13.66 11.41 34.40
CA TYR A 674 -13.86 12.85 34.49
C TYR A 674 -14.78 13.39 33.40
N ILE A 675 -14.54 12.96 32.11
CA ILE A 675 -15.35 13.43 30.98
C ILE A 675 -16.81 13.00 31.14
N ILE A 676 -17.07 11.73 31.49
CA ILE A 676 -18.44 11.21 31.57
C ILE A 676 -19.24 11.83 32.69
N TYR A 677 -18.68 11.90 33.91
CA TYR A 677 -19.40 12.48 35.07
C TYR A 677 -19.71 13.95 34.85
N ASN A 678 -18.78 14.76 34.36
CA ASN A 678 -19.04 16.16 34.07
C ASN A 678 -20.02 16.37 32.91
N ALA A 679 -20.02 15.49 31.93
CA ALA A 679 -21.02 15.52 30.86
C ALA A 679 -22.41 15.12 31.36
N ALA A 680 -22.53 14.14 32.26
CA ALA A 680 -23.80 13.75 32.88
C ALA A 680 -24.38 14.91 33.73
N GLU A 681 -23.53 15.57 34.51
CA GLU A 681 -23.93 16.73 35.28
C GLU A 681 -24.44 17.90 34.41
N PHE A 682 -23.80 18.12 33.25
CA PHE A 682 -24.25 19.10 32.26
C PHE A 682 -25.60 18.73 31.62
N LEU A 683 -25.86 17.45 31.39
CA LEU A 683 -27.03 16.95 30.70
C LEU A 683 -28.28 16.84 31.60
N LYS A 684 -28.15 16.85 32.95
CA LYS A 684 -29.24 16.54 33.86
C LYS A 684 -30.44 17.52 33.81
N ASP A 685 -30.20 18.77 33.38
CA ASP A 685 -31.27 19.79 33.30
C ASP A 685 -31.77 20.01 31.85
N MET A 686 -31.35 19.15 30.90
CA MET A 686 -31.65 19.32 29.47
C MET A 686 -33.00 18.65 29.10
N PRO A 687 -33.88 19.32 28.31
CA PRO A 687 -35.08 18.67 27.78
C PRO A 687 -34.71 17.54 26.81
N VAL A 688 -35.55 16.53 26.66
CA VAL A 688 -35.29 15.31 25.86
C VAL A 688 -34.82 15.60 24.42
N LEU A 689 -35.35 16.67 23.80
CA LEU A 689 -34.94 17.08 22.42
C LEU A 689 -33.52 17.63 22.35
N LEU A 690 -32.92 18.10 23.44
CA LEU A 690 -31.52 18.51 23.54
C LEU A 690 -30.65 17.42 24.17
N PHE A 691 -31.18 16.66 25.13
CA PHE A 691 -30.48 15.55 25.76
C PHE A 691 -30.00 14.52 24.72
N THR A 692 -30.87 14.07 23.83
CA THR A 692 -30.54 13.03 22.84
C THR A 692 -29.39 13.42 21.88
N PRO A 693 -29.43 14.60 21.21
CA PRO A 693 -28.34 15.00 20.33
C PRO A 693 -27.02 15.27 21.07
N LEU A 694 -27.09 15.83 22.26
CA LEU A 694 -25.89 16.09 23.06
C LEU A 694 -25.29 14.81 23.62
N ASN A 695 -26.11 13.86 24.07
CA ASN A 695 -25.70 12.53 24.50
C ASN A 695 -25.09 11.74 23.30
N TYR A 696 -25.67 11.85 22.12
CA TYR A 696 -25.13 11.24 20.89
C TYR A 696 -23.76 11.83 20.54
N LEU A 697 -23.62 13.16 20.60
CA LEU A 697 -22.36 13.85 20.37
C LEU A 697 -21.28 13.47 21.39
N LEU A 698 -21.65 13.39 22.68
CA LEU A 698 -20.78 12.92 23.77
C LEU A 698 -20.21 11.53 23.41
N HIS A 699 -21.08 10.58 23.07
CA HIS A 699 -20.65 9.23 22.76
C HIS A 699 -19.87 9.12 21.43
N ILE A 700 -20.09 10.01 20.46
CA ILE A 700 -19.22 10.12 19.26
C ILE A 700 -17.81 10.51 19.68
N VAL A 701 -17.66 11.54 20.55
CA VAL A 701 -16.34 11.98 21.03
C VAL A 701 -15.66 10.87 21.84
N LEU A 702 -16.39 10.27 22.79
CA LEU A 702 -15.86 9.17 23.61
C LEU A 702 -15.45 7.96 22.76
N SER A 703 -16.21 7.61 21.73
CA SER A 703 -15.91 6.47 20.86
C SER A 703 -14.66 6.69 19.98
N ILE A 704 -14.29 7.94 19.68
CA ILE A 704 -13.00 8.23 19.02
C ILE A 704 -11.85 7.90 19.97
N LEU A 705 -12.03 8.13 21.28
CA LEU A 705 -11.01 7.95 22.31
C LEU A 705 -10.97 6.51 22.83
N VAL A 706 -12.13 5.90 23.00
CA VAL A 706 -12.35 4.53 23.49
C VAL A 706 -13.15 3.75 22.43
N PRO A 707 -12.50 3.19 21.41
CA PRO A 707 -13.20 2.52 20.29
C PRO A 707 -13.84 1.17 20.70
N SER A 708 -13.48 0.61 21.86
CA SER A 708 -14.05 -0.63 22.39
C SER A 708 -15.51 -0.42 22.80
N SER A 709 -16.44 -1.16 22.18
CA SER A 709 -17.86 -1.08 22.51
C SER A 709 -18.15 -1.57 23.96
N SER A 710 -17.58 -2.71 24.36
CA SER A 710 -17.76 -3.23 25.73
C SER A 710 -17.10 -2.34 26.77
N GLY A 711 -15.88 -1.85 26.51
CA GLY A 711 -15.19 -0.93 27.43
C GLY A 711 -15.95 0.37 27.65
N LEU A 712 -16.44 0.98 26.57
CA LEU A 712 -17.23 2.22 26.67
C LEU A 712 -18.62 1.97 27.30
N ALA A 713 -19.24 0.79 27.09
CA ALA A 713 -20.48 0.39 27.73
C ALA A 713 -20.35 0.36 29.27
N VAL A 714 -19.34 -0.37 29.79
CA VAL A 714 -19.07 -0.46 31.24
C VAL A 714 -18.80 0.91 31.86
N LEU A 715 -18.13 1.79 31.13
CA LEU A 715 -17.79 3.12 31.59
C LEU A 715 -19.00 4.08 31.60
N SER A 716 -19.81 4.09 30.56
CA SER A 716 -20.84 5.10 30.30
C SER A 716 -22.21 4.70 30.84
N THR A 717 -22.62 3.43 30.66
CA THR A 717 -24.01 3.01 30.95
C THR A 717 -24.38 3.10 32.43
N PRO A 718 -23.48 2.79 33.42
CA PRO A 718 -23.79 2.96 34.86
C PRO A 718 -24.09 4.40 35.26
N ILE A 719 -23.75 5.38 34.46
CA ILE A 719 -23.94 6.81 34.73
C ILE A 719 -25.12 7.35 33.92
N MET A 720 -25.09 7.13 32.59
CA MET A 720 -26.07 7.70 31.66
C MET A 720 -27.44 7.00 31.73
N GLY A 721 -27.45 5.71 32.07
CA GLY A 721 -28.68 4.94 32.21
C GLY A 721 -29.53 5.43 33.42
N PRO A 722 -28.97 5.47 34.65
CA PRO A 722 -29.66 6.05 35.80
C PRO A 722 -30.08 7.52 35.60
N LEU A 723 -29.22 8.35 34.99
CA LEU A 723 -29.55 9.72 34.66
C LEU A 723 -30.81 9.80 33.75
N ALA A 724 -30.86 9.01 32.69
CA ALA A 724 -32.03 8.96 31.80
C ALA A 724 -33.28 8.51 32.56
N TYR A 725 -33.17 7.47 33.43
CA TYR A 725 -34.24 6.94 34.23
C TYR A 725 -34.80 8.01 35.23
N GLU A 726 -33.93 8.74 35.92
CA GLU A 726 -34.30 9.82 36.84
C GLU A 726 -34.98 10.98 36.12
N LEU A 727 -34.57 11.30 34.91
CA LEU A 727 -35.20 12.33 34.08
C LEU A 727 -36.50 11.87 33.41
N GLY A 728 -36.88 10.61 33.56
CA GLY A 728 -38.08 10.03 32.92
C GLY A 728 -37.91 9.85 31.40
N TYR A 729 -36.66 9.68 30.93
CA TYR A 729 -36.35 9.43 29.54
C TYR A 729 -36.12 7.91 29.28
N SER A 730 -36.25 7.49 28.03
CA SER A 730 -36.04 6.09 27.67
C SER A 730 -34.58 5.63 27.95
N VAL A 731 -34.47 4.63 28.84
CA VAL A 731 -33.19 3.96 29.09
C VAL A 731 -32.73 3.17 27.83
N GLU A 732 -33.65 2.54 27.14
CA GLU A 732 -33.42 1.81 25.87
C GLU A 732 -32.89 2.76 24.80
N GLY A 733 -33.54 3.94 24.63
CA GLY A 733 -33.07 4.98 23.71
C GLY A 733 -31.69 5.50 24.09
N THR A 734 -31.36 5.60 25.37
CA THR A 734 -30.06 6.04 25.87
C THR A 734 -28.99 4.99 25.58
N ILE A 735 -29.22 3.69 25.83
CA ILE A 735 -28.35 2.58 25.45
C ILE A 735 -28.11 2.60 23.93
N MET A 736 -29.16 2.70 23.14
CA MET A 736 -29.04 2.68 21.68
C MET A 736 -28.35 3.93 21.12
N THR A 737 -28.38 5.06 21.86
CA THR A 737 -27.63 6.28 21.53
C THR A 737 -26.11 6.01 21.63
N PHE A 738 -25.67 5.39 22.73
CA PHE A 738 -24.29 4.93 22.89
C PHE A 738 -23.89 3.95 21.79
N VAL A 739 -24.69 2.90 21.55
CA VAL A 739 -24.42 1.85 20.58
C VAL A 739 -24.27 2.41 19.16
N ALA A 740 -25.22 3.26 18.75
CA ALA A 740 -25.20 3.88 17.44
C ALA A 740 -24.01 4.83 17.25
N ALA A 741 -23.65 5.62 18.28
CA ALA A 741 -22.49 6.50 18.24
C ALA A 741 -21.17 5.72 18.10
N ASN A 742 -21.01 4.65 18.89
CA ASN A 742 -19.83 3.79 18.82
C ASN A 742 -19.70 3.10 17.46
N GLY A 743 -20.78 2.48 16.95
CA GLY A 743 -20.80 1.86 15.63
C GLY A 743 -20.52 2.86 14.50
N LEU A 744 -21.07 4.10 14.59
CA LEU A 744 -20.83 5.15 13.60
C LEU A 744 -19.34 5.54 13.52
N VAL A 745 -18.74 5.78 14.68
CA VAL A 745 -17.32 6.20 14.78
C VAL A 745 -16.41 5.09 14.26
N ASN A 746 -16.73 3.84 14.56
CA ASN A 746 -16.01 2.66 14.09
C ASN A 746 -16.11 2.43 12.55
N LEU A 747 -16.78 3.31 11.79
CA LEU A 747 -16.70 3.34 10.32
C LEU A 747 -15.53 4.16 9.79
N ILE A 748 -15.00 5.14 10.56
CA ILE A 748 -13.98 6.08 10.08
C ILE A 748 -12.87 6.42 11.06
N THR A 749 -12.92 5.98 12.31
CA THR A 749 -11.90 6.37 13.31
C THR A 749 -10.56 5.64 13.06
N PRO A 750 -9.43 6.36 13.18
CA PRO A 750 -8.12 5.71 13.09
C PRO A 750 -7.77 4.88 14.33
N THR A 751 -8.53 5.01 15.41
CA THR A 751 -8.36 4.22 16.64
C THR A 751 -8.99 2.81 16.54
N CYS A 752 -9.80 2.55 15.51
CA CYS A 752 -10.35 1.21 15.24
C CYS A 752 -9.35 0.34 14.47
N GLY A 753 -8.91 -0.76 15.07
CA GLY A 753 -7.94 -1.69 14.49
C GLY A 753 -8.43 -2.33 13.20
N ALA A 754 -9.71 -2.67 13.10
CA ALA A 754 -10.31 -3.25 11.91
C ALA A 754 -10.22 -2.32 10.69
N ILE A 755 -10.43 -1.01 10.87
CA ILE A 755 -10.29 -0.03 9.79
C ILE A 755 -8.84 0.03 9.33
N MET A 756 -7.93 0.27 10.26
CA MET A 756 -6.53 0.50 9.92
C MET A 756 -5.88 -0.74 9.33
N GLY A 757 -6.16 -1.91 9.91
CA GLY A 757 -5.68 -3.19 9.42
C GLY A 757 -6.26 -3.57 8.06
N GLY A 758 -7.57 -3.47 7.94
CA GLY A 758 -8.28 -3.78 6.70
C GLY A 758 -7.85 -2.91 5.52
N LEU A 759 -7.77 -1.59 5.71
CA LEU A 759 -7.31 -0.65 4.68
C LEU A 759 -5.86 -0.92 4.24
N ALA A 760 -4.95 -1.21 5.19
CA ALA A 760 -3.58 -1.56 4.89
C ALA A 760 -3.50 -2.84 4.03
N LEU A 761 -4.31 -3.86 4.34
CA LEU A 761 -4.40 -5.09 3.55
C LEU A 761 -4.97 -4.86 2.16
N ALA A 762 -5.96 -3.99 2.01
CA ALA A 762 -6.52 -3.59 0.72
C ALA A 762 -5.63 -2.63 -0.08
N GLY A 763 -4.58 -2.06 0.53
CA GLY A 763 -3.70 -1.07 -0.09
C GLY A 763 -4.37 0.29 -0.28
N VAL A 764 -5.27 0.67 0.64
CA VAL A 764 -5.97 1.97 0.68
C VAL A 764 -5.41 2.80 1.82
N GLU A 765 -5.01 4.03 1.55
CA GLU A 765 -4.56 4.96 2.59
C GLU A 765 -5.74 5.41 3.46
N TYR A 766 -5.50 5.54 4.78
CA TYR A 766 -6.52 6.04 5.71
C TYR A 766 -7.09 7.40 5.29
N THR A 767 -6.24 8.30 4.81
CA THR A 767 -6.65 9.65 4.35
C THR A 767 -7.58 9.59 3.13
N THR A 768 -7.36 8.64 2.23
CA THR A 768 -8.22 8.37 1.06
C THR A 768 -9.56 7.82 1.52
N TRP A 769 -9.56 6.83 2.40
CA TRP A 769 -10.76 6.27 3.02
C TRP A 769 -11.60 7.34 3.73
N PHE A 770 -10.97 8.09 4.65
CA PHE A 770 -11.64 9.13 5.43
C PHE A 770 -12.36 10.16 4.54
N LYS A 771 -11.69 10.68 3.53
CA LYS A 771 -12.27 11.66 2.59
C LYS A 771 -13.42 11.08 1.78
N TRP A 772 -13.34 9.82 1.40
CA TRP A 772 -14.38 9.14 0.63
C TRP A 772 -15.58 8.78 1.52
N ALA A 773 -15.35 8.18 2.68
CA ALA A 773 -16.38 7.67 3.58
C ALA A 773 -17.09 8.77 4.39
N PHE A 774 -16.44 9.91 4.64
CA PHE A 774 -16.97 10.98 5.52
C PHE A 774 -18.39 11.41 5.16
N LYS A 775 -18.68 11.56 3.87
CA LYS A 775 -20.05 11.96 3.42
C LYS A 775 -21.09 10.88 3.74
N ILE A 776 -20.71 9.62 3.61
CA ILE A 776 -21.59 8.48 3.90
C ILE A 776 -21.88 8.43 5.39
N VAL A 777 -20.83 8.53 6.21
CA VAL A 777 -20.91 8.51 7.67
C VAL A 777 -21.71 9.71 8.19
N ALA A 778 -21.56 10.89 7.61
CA ALA A 778 -22.38 12.06 7.96
C ALA A 778 -23.88 11.85 7.65
N CYS A 779 -24.20 11.23 6.50
CA CYS A 779 -25.60 10.88 6.19
C CYS A 779 -26.16 9.84 7.18
N ILE A 780 -25.36 8.83 7.55
CA ILE A 780 -25.74 7.81 8.55
C ILE A 780 -25.94 8.47 9.91
N ALA A 781 -25.04 9.38 10.32
CA ALA A 781 -25.12 10.09 11.59
C ALA A 781 -26.44 10.87 11.73
N LEU A 782 -26.82 11.61 10.68
CA LEU A 782 -28.08 12.36 10.68
C LEU A 782 -29.30 11.44 10.72
N ALA A 783 -29.30 10.36 9.94
CA ALA A 783 -30.39 9.39 9.95
C ALA A 783 -30.53 8.69 11.32
N SER A 784 -29.39 8.28 11.91
CA SER A 784 -29.36 7.67 13.24
C SER A 784 -29.86 8.63 14.32
N LEU A 785 -29.44 9.90 14.28
CA LEU A 785 -29.93 10.91 15.24
C LEU A 785 -31.45 11.07 15.16
N ILE A 786 -32.03 11.12 13.96
CA ILE A 786 -33.51 11.24 13.81
C ILE A 786 -34.20 10.00 14.41
N ILE A 787 -33.66 8.79 14.13
CA ILE A 787 -34.24 7.54 14.69
C ILE A 787 -34.15 7.53 16.20
N LEU A 788 -33.02 7.93 16.77
CA LEU A 788 -32.80 7.98 18.22
C LEU A 788 -33.69 9.02 18.90
N MET A 789 -33.85 10.20 18.30
CA MET A 789 -34.80 11.21 18.83
C MET A 789 -36.25 10.68 18.82
N LEU A 790 -36.67 9.97 17.79
CA LEU A 790 -37.97 9.33 17.74
C LEU A 790 -38.10 8.22 18.80
N ALA A 791 -37.05 7.38 18.95
CA ALA A 791 -37.03 6.33 19.96
C ALA A 791 -37.17 6.87 21.38
N MET A 792 -36.47 7.96 21.73
CA MET A 792 -36.52 8.62 23.02
C MET A 792 -37.90 9.24 23.32
N LEU A 793 -38.74 9.50 22.33
CA LEU A 793 -40.10 10.03 22.48
C LEU A 793 -41.17 8.93 22.53
N ILE A 794 -40.90 7.74 21.97
CA ILE A 794 -41.87 6.64 21.85
C ILE A 794 -41.76 5.65 23.03
N PHE A 795 -40.54 5.35 23.42
CA PHE A 795 -40.21 4.41 24.48
C PHE A 795 -39.82 5.16 25.78
#